data_ddb30bfc327487554b21306e7db90eb8
#
_entry.id   ddb30bfc327487554b21306e7db90eb8
#
_cell.length_a   1.000
_cell.length_b   1.000
_cell.length_c   1.000
_cell.angle_alpha   90.00
_cell.angle_beta   90.00
_cell.angle_gamma   90.00
#
_symmetry.space_group_name_H-M   'P 1'
#
loop_
_entity.id
_entity.type
_entity.pdbx_description
1 polymer ?
#
loop_
_entity_poly.entity_id
_entity_poly.type
_entity_poly.pdbx_seq_one_letter_code
_entity_poly.pdbx_strand_id
1 'polypeptide(L)'
;QMEDPKQAVGVVKREVVQVITPGTVVDSSKPDNANNFLVAIDKAGSRFGLAYMDVSTGEFFATELDDFSSVCSEIQNLKAREVVVGYDLPEADEQILVKQLNLLLSKETEVYDDVHLIDTSLTDLESSVAGKLLQYVHRTQMRELSHLQKAQHYEIKDYLQMSYATKSSLDLLENARTGKKHGSLFWLLDETKTAMGMRLLRTWIDRPLVNQATITERQNIIQVFLDNFFERSDLTESLKGVYDIERLASRVSFGKANPKDLIQLGHTLAQVPVIKAILESFNDDALSRLLQELDALPELESLIRSAIDPDAPATITEGGIIRAGFDETLDKYRKVMSEGTSWIADIEAKEREASGITTLKIDYNRKDGYYFHVTNSNLSLVPDHFFRKATLKNSERFGTAELAKIEGEMLEAREKSSTLEYDIFMRVREQVERYIDRLQSLAKAIATVDVLQSLAVVAETNHYVRPIFNDEHRIVIDQGRHAVVEKVMGVQEYIPNTITFDSQTNIQLITGPNMSGKSTYMRQLALSVVMAQMGSYVPADSIDLPVFDAIYTRIGAADDLISGQSTFMVEMMEANQAIKRATPNSLIIFDELGRGTATYDGMALAQSIIEFIHDKVGAKTMFATHYHELTALSNTLTHLVNVHVATLEKDGEVTFLHKIVDGPADKSYGIHVAKIAGLPADLLERADTILTQLEGDTVTIQP
;
A
#
# COMPACT_ATOMS: atom_id res chain seq x y z
N GLN A 1 3.02 -33.63 5.78
CA GLN A 1 3.42 -35.04 5.88
C GLN A 1 4.92 -35.07 6.12
N MET A 2 5.34 -35.77 7.19
CA MET A 2 6.76 -35.81 7.61
C MET A 2 7.49 -37.07 7.11
N GLU A 3 6.79 -37.97 6.43
CA GLU A 3 7.34 -39.18 5.83
C GLU A 3 6.66 -39.51 4.49
N ASP A 4 7.35 -40.23 3.63
CA ASP A 4 6.79 -40.66 2.35
C ASP A 4 5.60 -41.61 2.59
N PRO A 5 4.41 -41.32 2.04
CA PRO A 5 3.24 -42.19 2.16
C PRO A 5 3.48 -43.62 1.71
N LYS A 6 4.45 -43.87 0.82
CA LYS A 6 4.81 -45.22 0.33
C LYS A 6 5.67 -46.00 1.32
N GLN A 7 6.31 -45.31 2.29
CA GLN A 7 7.21 -45.90 3.29
C GLN A 7 6.56 -45.93 4.68
N ALA A 8 5.42 -45.26 4.87
CA ALA A 8 4.73 -45.17 6.14
C ALA A 8 4.13 -46.53 6.56
N VAL A 9 4.46 -47.00 7.76
CA VAL A 9 3.83 -48.17 8.38
C VAL A 9 2.64 -47.68 9.21
N GLY A 10 1.46 -47.59 8.60
CA GLY A 10 0.24 -47.11 9.24
C GLY A 10 -0.20 -45.75 8.74
N VAL A 11 -0.63 -44.84 9.65
CA VAL A 11 -1.02 -43.47 9.30
C VAL A 11 0.22 -42.61 9.18
N VAL A 12 0.34 -41.94 8.05
CA VAL A 12 1.44 -40.99 7.77
C VAL A 12 1.56 -39.93 8.89
N LYS A 13 2.75 -39.77 9.45
CA LYS A 13 3.02 -38.79 10.49
C LYS A 13 2.76 -37.37 9.94
N ARG A 14 2.00 -36.60 10.71
CA ARG A 14 1.64 -35.21 10.39
C ARG A 14 2.08 -34.29 11.51
N GLU A 15 2.66 -33.16 11.15
CA GLU A 15 3.02 -32.09 12.11
C GLU A 15 2.49 -30.76 11.58
N VAL A 16 2.26 -29.80 12.49
CA VAL A 16 1.95 -28.43 12.14
C VAL A 16 3.24 -27.79 11.65
N VAL A 17 3.23 -27.23 10.44
CA VAL A 17 4.39 -26.60 9.81
C VAL A 17 4.26 -25.08 9.68
N GLN A 18 3.07 -24.56 9.92
CA GLN A 18 2.77 -23.13 9.90
C GLN A 18 1.40 -22.88 10.52
N VAL A 19 1.26 -21.78 11.25
CA VAL A 19 -0.01 -21.20 11.70
C VAL A 19 -0.23 -19.90 10.95
N ILE A 20 -1.36 -19.76 10.27
CA ILE A 20 -1.70 -18.55 9.51
C ILE A 20 -2.71 -17.76 10.32
N THR A 21 -2.37 -16.50 10.64
CA THR A 21 -3.22 -15.54 11.33
C THR A 21 -3.48 -14.33 10.44
N PRO A 22 -4.45 -13.45 10.74
CA PRO A 22 -4.72 -12.27 9.90
C PRO A 22 -3.50 -11.39 9.62
N GLY A 23 -2.57 -11.25 10.59
CA GLY A 23 -1.34 -10.47 10.44
C GLY A 23 -0.19 -11.22 9.75
N THR A 24 -0.26 -12.55 9.66
CA THR A 24 0.80 -13.38 9.05
C THR A 24 0.45 -13.94 7.67
N VAL A 25 -0.66 -13.49 7.07
CA VAL A 25 -1.06 -13.90 5.72
C VAL A 25 -0.09 -13.36 4.68
N VAL A 26 0.58 -14.27 3.99
CA VAL A 26 1.42 -14.01 2.81
C VAL A 26 0.69 -14.55 1.58
N ASP A 27 -0.44 -13.94 1.22
CA ASP A 27 -1.24 -14.36 0.07
C ASP A 27 -1.01 -13.40 -1.12
N SER A 28 -0.38 -13.93 -2.16
CA SER A 28 -0.09 -13.21 -3.40
C SER A 28 -1.28 -13.13 -4.36
N SER A 29 -2.40 -13.80 -4.05
CA SER A 29 -3.58 -13.85 -4.92
C SER A 29 -4.53 -12.67 -4.72
N LYS A 30 -4.33 -11.84 -3.69
CA LYS A 30 -5.14 -10.64 -3.49
C LYS A 30 -4.75 -9.53 -4.47
N PRO A 31 -5.70 -8.93 -5.18
CA PRO A 31 -5.46 -7.84 -6.11
C PRO A 31 -5.00 -6.55 -5.40
N ASP A 32 -5.10 -6.49 -4.08
CA ASP A 32 -4.71 -5.35 -3.26
C ASP A 32 -3.23 -5.49 -2.89
N ASN A 33 -2.38 -4.74 -3.59
CA ASN A 33 -0.93 -4.70 -3.35
C ASN A 33 -0.55 -3.96 -2.06
N ALA A 34 -1.50 -3.71 -1.15
CA ALA A 34 -1.26 -3.04 0.13
C ALA A 34 -0.45 -3.91 1.09
N ASN A 35 0.24 -3.25 2.02
CA ASN A 35 0.90 -3.90 3.16
C ASN A 35 -0.12 -4.58 4.08
N ASN A 36 0.33 -5.63 4.77
CA ASN A 36 -0.43 -6.31 5.81
C ASN A 36 0.37 -6.29 7.11
N PHE A 37 0.21 -5.21 7.88
CA PHE A 37 0.98 -5.03 9.10
C PHE A 37 0.47 -5.88 10.26
N LEU A 38 1.39 -6.62 10.88
CA LEU A 38 1.26 -7.24 12.18
C LEU A 38 1.91 -6.31 13.21
N VAL A 39 1.18 -5.97 14.28
CA VAL A 39 1.63 -5.04 15.31
C VAL A 39 1.87 -5.77 16.62
N ALA A 40 2.91 -5.40 17.37
CA ALA A 40 3.08 -5.77 18.77
C ALA A 40 3.09 -4.54 19.65
N ILE A 41 2.58 -4.67 20.87
CA ILE A 41 2.61 -3.64 21.91
C ILE A 41 3.18 -4.19 23.21
N ASP A 42 4.01 -3.39 23.87
CA ASP A 42 4.59 -3.68 25.19
C ASP A 42 4.55 -2.46 26.07
N LYS A 43 4.81 -2.62 27.37
CA LYS A 43 4.74 -1.53 28.34
C LYS A 43 5.85 -1.59 29.36
N ALA A 44 6.52 -0.46 29.59
CA ALA A 44 7.49 -0.27 30.64
C ALA A 44 7.18 1.01 31.42
N GLY A 45 6.74 0.87 32.66
CA GLY A 45 6.29 2.01 33.49
C GLY A 45 5.07 2.72 32.88
N SER A 46 5.21 3.99 32.51
CA SER A 46 4.16 4.77 31.84
C SER A 46 4.27 4.79 30.33
N ARG A 47 5.38 4.31 29.73
CA ARG A 47 5.63 4.33 28.29
C ARG A 47 5.20 3.03 27.63
N PHE A 48 4.86 3.12 26.38
CA PHE A 48 4.48 1.99 25.54
C PHE A 48 5.50 1.80 24.42
N GLY A 49 5.92 0.57 24.17
CA GLY A 49 6.63 0.17 22.96
C GLY A 49 5.64 -0.32 21.94
N LEU A 50 5.82 0.07 20.69
CA LEU A 50 5.07 -0.45 19.55
C LEU A 50 6.06 -0.90 18.48
N ALA A 51 5.91 -2.14 18.00
CA ALA A 51 6.63 -2.62 16.83
C ALA A 51 5.62 -3.12 15.78
N TYR A 52 5.94 -2.95 14.51
CA TYR A 52 5.15 -3.52 13.44
C TYR A 52 6.01 -4.07 12.32
N MET A 53 5.49 -5.09 11.64
CA MET A 53 6.13 -5.66 10.46
C MET A 53 5.11 -6.07 9.40
N ASP A 54 5.54 -6.10 8.16
CA ASP A 54 4.84 -6.80 7.08
C ASP A 54 5.65 -8.06 6.72
N VAL A 55 5.12 -9.22 7.09
CA VAL A 55 5.77 -10.51 6.83
C VAL A 55 5.93 -10.81 5.33
N SER A 56 5.17 -10.15 4.47
CA SER A 56 5.23 -10.35 3.01
C SER A 56 6.30 -9.50 2.30
N THR A 57 6.74 -8.39 2.90
CA THR A 57 7.77 -7.49 2.35
C THR A 57 9.05 -7.49 3.17
N GLY A 58 8.95 -7.91 4.44
CA GLY A 58 10.07 -7.94 5.38
C GLY A 58 10.29 -6.62 6.11
N GLU A 59 9.47 -5.59 5.88
CA GLU A 59 9.55 -4.32 6.61
C GLU A 59 9.34 -4.52 8.11
N PHE A 60 10.17 -3.89 8.93
CA PHE A 60 10.13 -4.02 10.37
C PHE A 60 10.55 -2.72 11.06
N PHE A 61 9.66 -2.18 11.93
CA PHE A 61 9.85 -0.90 12.60
C PHE A 61 9.46 -0.98 14.07
N ALA A 62 10.08 -0.13 14.90
CA ALA A 62 9.76 0.01 16.31
C ALA A 62 9.81 1.47 16.76
N THR A 63 8.97 1.83 17.76
CA THR A 63 8.89 3.17 18.34
C THR A 63 8.42 3.11 19.78
N GLU A 64 8.65 4.19 20.54
CA GLU A 64 8.08 4.41 21.87
C GLU A 64 7.00 5.49 21.84
N LEU A 65 5.97 5.30 22.66
CA LEU A 65 4.79 6.16 22.77
C LEU A 65 4.51 6.51 24.23
N ASP A 66 4.01 7.72 24.46
CA ASP A 66 3.82 8.23 25.81
C ASP A 66 2.52 7.74 26.47
N ASP A 67 1.50 7.42 25.68
CA ASP A 67 0.18 7.04 26.17
C ASP A 67 -0.53 6.01 25.29
N PHE A 68 -1.52 5.32 25.85
CA PHE A 68 -2.30 4.29 25.16
C PHE A 68 -3.17 4.83 24.01
N SER A 69 -3.59 6.10 24.08
CA SER A 69 -4.33 6.75 23.00
C SER A 69 -3.48 6.90 21.75
N SER A 70 -2.19 7.20 21.93
CA SER A 70 -1.20 7.24 20.85
C SER A 70 -0.96 5.87 20.25
N VAL A 71 -0.92 4.82 21.08
CA VAL A 71 -0.86 3.41 20.60
C VAL A 71 -2.07 3.07 19.73
N CYS A 72 -3.29 3.38 20.20
CA CYS A 72 -4.51 3.13 19.43
C CYS A 72 -4.51 3.89 18.10
N SER A 73 -4.08 5.15 18.10
CA SER A 73 -3.99 5.98 16.90
C SER A 73 -3.01 5.39 15.88
N GLU A 74 -1.85 4.91 16.34
CA GLU A 74 -0.86 4.32 15.44
C GLU A 74 -1.32 2.97 14.88
N ILE A 75 -1.96 2.11 15.68
CA ILE A 75 -2.56 0.85 15.21
C ILE A 75 -3.62 1.11 14.13
N GLN A 76 -4.46 2.14 14.31
CA GLN A 76 -5.46 2.53 13.31
C GLN A 76 -4.80 3.05 12.02
N ASN A 77 -3.76 3.88 12.14
CA ASN A 77 -3.00 4.38 11.00
C ASN A 77 -2.37 3.24 10.20
N LEU A 78 -1.83 2.22 10.87
CA LEU A 78 -1.27 1.02 10.25
C LEU A 78 -2.35 0.10 9.65
N LYS A 79 -3.63 0.34 9.91
CA LYS A 79 -4.75 -0.53 9.53
C LYS A 79 -4.52 -1.99 9.92
N ALA A 80 -3.85 -2.21 11.07
CA ALA A 80 -3.56 -3.54 11.58
C ALA A 80 -4.86 -4.32 11.82
N ARG A 81 -4.81 -5.64 11.61
CA ARG A 81 -5.94 -6.54 11.88
C ARG A 81 -5.67 -7.44 13.09
N GLU A 82 -4.43 -7.48 13.50
CA GLU A 82 -3.97 -8.30 14.61
C GLU A 82 -2.92 -7.54 15.41
N VAL A 83 -3.03 -7.65 16.73
CA VAL A 83 -2.09 -7.06 17.69
C VAL A 83 -1.58 -8.14 18.65
N VAL A 84 -0.26 -8.23 18.76
CA VAL A 84 0.44 -9.09 19.71
C VAL A 84 0.68 -8.29 20.98
N VAL A 85 0.14 -8.75 22.11
CA VAL A 85 0.22 -8.07 23.40
C VAL A 85 1.33 -8.69 24.25
N GLY A 86 2.33 -7.89 24.62
CA GLY A 86 3.51 -8.29 25.36
C GLY A 86 3.43 -8.13 26.87
N TYR A 87 2.31 -7.63 27.40
CA TYR A 87 2.08 -7.36 28.83
C TYR A 87 0.66 -7.72 29.25
N ASP A 88 0.36 -7.64 30.55
CA ASP A 88 -1.00 -7.88 31.01
C ASP A 88 -1.88 -6.65 30.76
N LEU A 89 -2.70 -6.76 29.71
CA LEU A 89 -3.55 -5.67 29.22
C LEU A 89 -4.72 -5.44 30.17
N PRO A 90 -4.96 -4.18 30.63
CA PRO A 90 -6.16 -3.85 31.40
C PRO A 90 -7.44 -4.14 30.61
N GLU A 91 -8.50 -4.58 31.28
CA GLU A 91 -9.78 -4.92 30.63
C GLU A 91 -10.39 -3.76 29.83
N ALA A 92 -10.23 -2.52 30.33
CA ALA A 92 -10.68 -1.32 29.61
C ALA A 92 -9.94 -1.14 28.26
N ASP A 93 -8.62 -1.34 28.24
CA ASP A 93 -7.79 -1.21 27.05
C ASP A 93 -8.08 -2.35 26.07
N GLU A 94 -8.30 -3.59 26.59
CA GLU A 94 -8.71 -4.75 25.79
C GLU A 94 -10.05 -4.50 25.09
N GLN A 95 -11.02 -3.92 25.78
CA GLN A 95 -12.32 -3.57 25.19
C GLN A 95 -12.18 -2.56 24.05
N ILE A 96 -11.26 -1.59 24.15
CA ILE A 96 -10.99 -0.63 23.08
C ILE A 96 -10.43 -1.37 21.87
N LEU A 97 -9.38 -2.17 22.03
CA LEU A 97 -8.75 -2.88 20.92
C LEU A 97 -9.70 -3.86 20.22
N VAL A 98 -10.45 -4.65 21.00
CA VAL A 98 -11.32 -5.72 20.45
C VAL A 98 -12.65 -5.15 19.92
N LYS A 99 -13.34 -4.31 20.73
CA LYS A 99 -14.71 -3.90 20.39
C LYS A 99 -14.76 -2.63 19.55
N GLN A 100 -13.86 -1.65 19.81
CA GLN A 100 -13.87 -0.40 19.05
C GLN A 100 -13.01 -0.49 17.80
N LEU A 101 -11.80 -1.11 17.89
CA LEU A 101 -10.90 -1.22 16.77
C LEU A 101 -11.04 -2.53 15.99
N ASN A 102 -11.86 -3.47 16.44
CA ASN A 102 -12.14 -4.76 15.80
C ASN A 102 -10.86 -5.57 15.50
N LEU A 103 -9.96 -5.67 16.47
CA LEU A 103 -8.67 -6.33 16.34
C LEU A 103 -8.68 -7.73 16.90
N LEU A 104 -7.95 -8.64 16.27
CA LEU A 104 -7.58 -9.93 16.87
C LEU A 104 -6.41 -9.68 17.84
N LEU A 105 -6.54 -10.11 19.09
CA LEU A 105 -5.46 -10.06 20.06
C LEU A 105 -4.77 -11.41 20.17
N SER A 106 -3.45 -11.40 20.11
CA SER A 106 -2.58 -12.52 20.37
C SER A 106 -1.65 -12.18 21.53
N LYS A 107 -1.27 -13.14 22.38
CA LYS A 107 -0.37 -12.89 23.51
C LYS A 107 1.01 -13.50 23.24
N GLU A 108 2.05 -12.70 23.49
CA GLU A 108 3.44 -13.14 23.47
C GLU A 108 4.24 -12.39 24.53
N THR A 109 4.84 -13.11 25.44
CA THR A 109 5.64 -12.55 26.54
C THR A 109 7.12 -12.88 26.46
N GLU A 110 7.46 -13.90 25.66
CA GLU A 110 8.84 -14.29 25.41
C GLU A 110 9.47 -13.38 24.36
N VAL A 111 10.74 -13.10 24.51
CA VAL A 111 11.54 -12.26 23.59
C VAL A 111 12.45 -13.16 22.79
N TYR A 112 12.37 -13.06 21.46
CA TYR A 112 13.35 -13.67 20.56
C TYR A 112 14.46 -12.66 20.34
N ASP A 113 15.64 -12.98 20.91
CA ASP A 113 16.83 -12.12 20.81
C ASP A 113 17.66 -12.53 19.60
N ASP A 114 17.48 -11.79 18.50
CA ASP A 114 18.25 -11.97 17.28
C ASP A 114 19.04 -10.69 16.99
N VAL A 115 20.33 -10.71 17.25
CA VAL A 115 21.27 -9.59 17.04
C VAL A 115 21.36 -9.16 15.55
N HIS A 116 20.92 -9.98 14.61
CA HIS A 116 20.88 -9.63 13.20
C HIS A 116 19.63 -8.83 12.83
N LEU A 117 18.53 -9.02 13.56
CA LEU A 117 17.25 -8.38 13.29
C LEU A 117 16.90 -7.26 14.27
N ILE A 118 17.48 -7.27 15.48
CA ILE A 118 17.29 -6.20 16.49
C ILE A 118 18.58 -5.38 16.55
N ASP A 119 18.46 -4.09 16.18
CA ASP A 119 19.61 -3.19 16.17
C ASP A 119 19.90 -2.65 17.58
N THR A 120 21.18 -2.43 17.89
CA THR A 120 21.62 -1.79 19.14
C THR A 120 21.25 -0.30 19.25
N SER A 121 20.77 0.31 18.17
CA SER A 121 20.25 1.67 18.16
C SER A 121 18.83 1.79 18.77
N LEU A 122 18.12 0.66 18.92
CA LEU A 122 16.81 0.61 19.54
C LEU A 122 16.93 0.80 21.07
N THR A 123 15.94 1.42 21.68
CA THR A 123 15.82 1.48 23.14
C THR A 123 15.53 0.08 23.71
N ASP A 124 15.67 -0.08 25.03
CA ASP A 124 15.36 -1.36 25.70
C ASP A 124 13.89 -1.78 25.47
N LEU A 125 12.96 -0.82 25.47
CA LEU A 125 11.53 -1.09 25.27
C LEU A 125 11.23 -1.41 23.80
N GLU A 126 11.83 -0.72 22.86
CA GLU A 126 11.73 -1.04 21.42
C GLU A 126 12.29 -2.41 21.11
N SER A 127 13.46 -2.73 21.69
CA SER A 127 14.07 -4.06 21.53
C SER A 127 13.20 -5.16 22.12
N SER A 128 12.60 -4.93 23.29
CA SER A 128 11.66 -5.86 23.91
C SER A 128 10.44 -6.13 23.04
N VAL A 129 9.75 -5.08 22.58
CA VAL A 129 8.53 -5.25 21.78
C VAL A 129 8.84 -5.84 20.39
N ALA A 130 9.96 -5.47 19.77
CA ALA A 130 10.43 -6.06 18.52
C ALA A 130 10.75 -7.55 18.68
N GLY A 131 11.45 -7.92 19.77
CA GLY A 131 11.76 -9.32 20.08
C GLY A 131 10.51 -10.17 20.35
N LYS A 132 9.48 -9.62 21.01
CA LYS A 132 8.19 -10.30 21.19
C LYS A 132 7.45 -10.50 19.86
N LEU A 133 7.50 -9.52 18.98
CA LEU A 133 6.92 -9.64 17.64
C LEU A 133 7.63 -10.72 16.82
N LEU A 134 8.97 -10.76 16.86
CA LEU A 134 9.78 -11.80 16.23
C LEU A 134 9.47 -13.19 16.80
N GLN A 135 9.35 -13.33 18.13
CA GLN A 135 9.00 -14.59 18.78
C GLN A 135 7.64 -15.10 18.31
N TYR A 136 6.65 -14.21 18.22
CA TYR A 136 5.34 -14.57 17.71
C TYR A 136 5.40 -15.06 16.27
N VAL A 137 6.14 -14.34 15.40
CA VAL A 137 6.29 -14.73 13.99
C VAL A 137 7.07 -16.03 13.87
N HIS A 138 8.18 -16.22 14.62
CA HIS A 138 8.93 -17.46 14.64
C HIS A 138 8.06 -18.66 15.07
N ARG A 139 7.27 -18.49 16.12
CA ARG A 139 6.36 -19.52 16.61
C ARG A 139 5.24 -19.87 15.62
N THR A 140 4.72 -18.90 14.91
CA THR A 140 3.64 -19.10 13.92
C THR A 140 4.15 -19.62 12.59
N GLN A 141 5.29 -19.14 12.12
CA GLN A 141 5.86 -19.55 10.83
C GLN A 141 6.73 -20.81 10.93
N MET A 142 7.22 -21.17 12.14
CA MET A 142 8.02 -22.39 12.44
C MET A 142 9.27 -22.52 11.55
N ARG A 143 9.86 -21.40 11.16
CA ARG A 143 11.10 -21.31 10.36
C ARG A 143 11.77 -19.96 10.54
N GLU A 144 13.06 -19.90 10.23
CA GLU A 144 13.75 -18.63 10.07
C GLU A 144 13.26 -17.92 8.81
N LEU A 145 13.16 -16.60 8.88
CA LEU A 145 12.68 -15.74 7.81
C LEU A 145 13.81 -14.77 7.43
N SER A 146 14.68 -15.23 6.53
CA SER A 146 15.87 -14.50 6.08
C SER A 146 15.56 -13.17 5.35
N HIS A 147 14.30 -12.92 4.99
CA HIS A 147 13.88 -11.68 4.33
C HIS A 147 13.39 -10.59 5.30
N LEU A 148 13.33 -10.86 6.59
CA LEU A 148 12.99 -9.82 7.56
C LEU A 148 14.15 -8.82 7.65
N GLN A 149 13.82 -7.54 7.52
CA GLN A 149 14.78 -6.45 7.68
C GLN A 149 15.08 -6.23 9.16
N LYS A 150 16.20 -5.58 9.46
CA LYS A 150 16.45 -5.10 10.82
C LYS A 150 15.33 -4.17 11.27
N ALA A 151 14.89 -4.33 12.52
CA ALA A 151 13.95 -3.42 13.14
C ALA A 151 14.54 -2.00 13.14
N GLN A 152 13.86 -1.07 12.49
CA GLN A 152 14.28 0.32 12.38
C GLN A 152 13.52 1.16 13.40
N HIS A 153 14.24 2.00 14.12
CA HIS A 153 13.65 3.04 14.94
C HIS A 153 12.95 4.07 14.06
N TYR A 154 11.77 4.53 14.45
CA TYR A 154 11.14 5.72 13.88
C TYR A 154 10.48 6.56 14.96
N GLU A 155 10.55 7.88 14.80
CA GLU A 155 9.80 8.80 15.64
C GLU A 155 8.57 9.28 14.90
N ILE A 156 7.42 9.19 15.56
CA ILE A 156 6.15 9.66 14.96
C ILE A 156 6.28 11.15 14.57
N LYS A 157 7.00 11.95 15.38
CA LYS A 157 7.20 13.39 15.11
C LYS A 157 8.09 13.72 13.90
N ASP A 158 8.77 12.71 13.29
CA ASP A 158 9.50 12.92 12.03
C ASP A 158 8.56 13.08 10.83
N TYR A 159 7.28 12.82 11.04
CA TYR A 159 6.22 12.90 10.04
C TYR A 159 5.14 13.87 10.44
N LEU A 160 4.47 14.45 9.47
CA LEU A 160 3.26 15.25 9.65
C LEU A 160 2.17 14.43 10.35
N GLN A 161 1.83 14.84 11.58
CA GLN A 161 0.89 14.10 12.40
C GLN A 161 -0.54 14.26 11.91
N MET A 162 -1.21 13.15 11.69
CA MET A 162 -2.63 13.11 11.31
C MET A 162 -3.28 11.89 11.95
N SER A 163 -4.42 12.08 12.61
CA SER A 163 -5.24 10.97 13.08
C SER A 163 -5.86 10.20 11.90
N TYR A 164 -6.29 8.96 12.14
CA TYR A 164 -7.04 8.20 11.13
C TYR A 164 -8.30 8.97 10.65
N ALA A 165 -9.01 9.64 11.56
CA ALA A 165 -10.17 10.47 11.22
C ALA A 165 -9.78 11.64 10.28
N THR A 166 -8.67 12.32 10.55
CA THR A 166 -8.13 13.37 9.67
C THR A 166 -7.79 12.82 8.29
N LYS A 167 -7.05 11.71 8.21
CA LYS A 167 -6.70 11.06 6.93
C LYS A 167 -7.94 10.64 6.14
N SER A 168 -8.95 10.10 6.83
CA SER A 168 -10.22 9.71 6.23
C SER A 168 -11.03 10.91 5.74
N SER A 169 -11.15 11.98 6.56
CA SER A 169 -11.90 13.19 6.17
C SER A 169 -11.28 13.93 4.99
N LEU A 170 -9.98 13.77 4.75
CA LEU A 170 -9.25 14.32 3.63
C LEU A 170 -9.21 13.39 2.40
N ASP A 171 -9.84 12.21 2.48
CA ASP A 171 -9.83 11.21 1.40
C ASP A 171 -8.40 10.89 0.89
N LEU A 172 -7.43 10.70 1.81
CA LEU A 172 -6.02 10.54 1.41
C LEU A 172 -5.76 9.25 0.63
N LEU A 173 -6.13 8.09 1.19
CA LEU A 173 -5.84 6.77 0.61
C LEU A 173 -7.07 6.13 -0.03
N GLU A 174 -8.24 6.41 0.50
CA GLU A 174 -9.52 5.87 0.08
C GLU A 174 -10.58 6.97 0.23
N ASN A 175 -11.59 6.96 -0.62
CA ASN A 175 -12.73 7.86 -0.48
C ASN A 175 -13.59 7.42 0.72
N ALA A 176 -13.75 8.27 1.71
CA ALA A 176 -14.44 7.94 2.97
C ALA A 176 -15.89 7.46 2.79
N ARG A 177 -16.57 7.93 1.74
CA ARG A 177 -17.96 7.55 1.46
C ARG A 177 -18.10 6.19 0.80
N THR A 178 -17.18 5.83 -0.11
CA THR A 178 -17.26 4.62 -0.93
C THR A 178 -16.34 3.51 -0.48
N GLY A 179 -15.34 3.80 0.35
CA GLY A 179 -14.27 2.88 0.74
C GLY A 179 -13.35 2.45 -0.42
N LYS A 180 -13.42 3.14 -1.57
CA LYS A 180 -12.65 2.80 -2.77
C LYS A 180 -11.48 3.76 -2.97
N LYS A 181 -10.46 3.29 -3.70
CA LYS A 181 -9.33 4.12 -4.14
C LYS A 181 -9.78 5.33 -4.97
N HIS A 182 -10.73 5.14 -5.87
CA HIS A 182 -11.24 6.19 -6.77
C HIS A 182 -11.80 7.38 -5.98
N GLY A 183 -11.37 8.59 -6.31
CA GLY A 183 -11.74 9.82 -5.64
C GLY A 183 -10.92 10.14 -4.40
N SER A 184 -9.80 9.46 -4.17
CA SER A 184 -8.81 9.77 -3.13
C SER A 184 -7.57 10.50 -3.70
N LEU A 185 -6.76 11.10 -2.82
CA LEU A 185 -5.48 11.66 -3.22
C LEU A 185 -4.55 10.60 -3.81
N PHE A 186 -4.53 9.41 -3.21
CA PHE A 186 -3.76 8.27 -3.72
C PHE A 186 -4.18 7.88 -5.16
N TRP A 187 -5.48 7.86 -5.46
CA TRP A 187 -5.96 7.60 -6.81
C TRP A 187 -5.44 8.62 -7.83
N LEU A 188 -5.38 9.89 -7.43
CA LEU A 188 -4.89 10.97 -8.29
C LEU A 188 -3.40 10.85 -8.59
N LEU A 189 -2.60 10.52 -7.57
CA LEU A 189 -1.13 10.54 -7.64
C LEU A 189 -0.52 9.24 -8.15
N ASP A 190 -1.29 8.14 -8.23
CA ASP A 190 -0.76 6.84 -8.56
C ASP A 190 -0.68 6.59 -10.07
N GLU A 191 0.44 7.02 -10.64
CA GLU A 191 0.93 6.67 -11.98
C GLU A 191 2.15 5.74 -11.90
N THR A 192 2.35 5.08 -10.76
CA THR A 192 3.43 4.09 -10.57
C THR A 192 3.27 2.89 -11.51
N LYS A 193 4.38 2.26 -11.86
CA LYS A 193 4.43 1.10 -12.79
C LYS A 193 4.76 -0.19 -12.06
N THR A 194 5.25 -0.11 -10.82
CA THR A 194 5.62 -1.26 -9.99
C THR A 194 4.74 -1.37 -8.75
N ALA A 195 4.53 -2.59 -8.25
CA ALA A 195 3.81 -2.81 -7.01
C ALA A 195 4.53 -2.21 -5.79
N MET A 196 5.87 -2.22 -5.81
CA MET A 196 6.72 -1.64 -4.78
C MET A 196 6.58 -0.11 -4.76
N GLY A 197 6.60 0.54 -5.93
CA GLY A 197 6.36 1.98 -6.06
C GLY A 197 4.98 2.38 -5.55
N MET A 198 3.94 1.61 -5.86
CA MET A 198 2.59 1.83 -5.37
C MET A 198 2.52 1.78 -3.83
N ARG A 199 3.16 0.80 -3.19
CA ARG A 199 3.24 0.72 -1.71
C ARG A 199 3.97 1.92 -1.12
N LEU A 200 5.11 2.28 -1.70
CA LEU A 200 5.90 3.41 -1.24
C LEU A 200 5.16 4.74 -1.39
N LEU A 201 4.46 4.97 -2.50
CA LEU A 201 3.62 6.16 -2.71
C LEU A 201 2.53 6.24 -1.63
N ARG A 202 1.88 5.13 -1.32
CA ARG A 202 0.89 5.04 -0.25
C ARG A 202 1.48 5.44 1.10
N THR A 203 2.69 4.96 1.41
CA THR A 203 3.42 5.33 2.63
C THR A 203 3.77 6.82 2.64
N TRP A 204 4.21 7.41 1.53
CA TRP A 204 4.54 8.83 1.46
C TRP A 204 3.32 9.74 1.67
N ILE A 205 2.15 9.35 1.16
CA ILE A 205 0.88 10.07 1.40
C ILE A 205 0.43 9.92 2.86
N ASP A 206 0.58 8.72 3.41
CA ASP A 206 0.18 8.42 4.78
C ASP A 206 1.07 9.09 5.84
N ARG A 207 2.36 9.27 5.54
CA ARG A 207 3.41 9.81 6.40
C ARG A 207 4.23 10.88 5.69
N PRO A 208 3.66 12.09 5.42
CA PRO A 208 4.42 13.20 4.86
C PRO A 208 5.54 13.63 5.82
N LEU A 209 6.62 14.17 5.28
CA LEU A 209 7.82 14.51 6.04
C LEU A 209 7.71 15.87 6.72
N VAL A 210 8.45 16.05 7.83
CA VAL A 210 8.72 17.37 8.43
C VAL A 210 10.15 17.85 8.16
N ASN A 211 11.02 16.98 7.65
CA ASN A 211 12.38 17.36 7.30
C ASN A 211 12.42 18.03 5.92
N GLN A 212 12.60 19.35 5.92
CA GLN A 212 12.62 20.15 4.70
C GLN A 212 13.75 19.74 3.72
N ALA A 213 14.91 19.33 4.20
CA ALA A 213 16.01 18.90 3.33
C ALA A 213 15.63 17.68 2.49
N THR A 214 15.02 16.67 3.12
CA THR A 214 14.54 15.47 2.43
C THR A 214 13.38 15.76 1.48
N ILE A 215 12.48 16.67 1.86
CA ILE A 215 11.41 17.14 0.97
C ILE A 215 12.01 17.79 -0.28
N THR A 216 12.99 18.68 -0.09
CA THR A 216 13.67 19.39 -1.18
C THR A 216 14.43 18.44 -2.10
N GLU A 217 15.08 17.39 -1.55
CA GLU A 217 15.73 16.34 -2.35
C GLU A 217 14.75 15.65 -3.31
N ARG A 218 13.56 15.26 -2.83
CA ARG A 218 12.50 14.69 -3.67
C ARG A 218 12.05 15.65 -4.77
N GLN A 219 11.81 16.92 -4.42
CA GLN A 219 11.41 17.95 -5.35
C GLN A 219 12.48 18.22 -6.44
N ASN A 220 13.76 18.17 -6.08
CA ASN A 220 14.85 18.32 -7.04
C ASN A 220 14.83 17.23 -8.09
N ILE A 221 14.65 15.97 -7.68
CA ILE A 221 14.57 14.85 -8.62
C ILE A 221 13.32 14.94 -9.50
N ILE A 222 12.17 15.34 -8.95
CA ILE A 222 10.96 15.58 -9.74
C ILE A 222 11.22 16.66 -10.80
N GLN A 223 11.94 17.74 -10.45
CA GLN A 223 12.31 18.78 -11.41
C GLN A 223 13.17 18.22 -12.54
N VAL A 224 14.19 17.42 -12.22
CA VAL A 224 15.03 16.75 -13.24
C VAL A 224 14.17 15.91 -14.20
N PHE A 225 13.21 15.18 -13.68
CA PHE A 225 12.30 14.37 -14.50
C PHE A 225 11.33 15.22 -15.35
N LEU A 226 10.92 16.39 -14.86
CA LEU A 226 10.08 17.32 -15.62
C LEU A 226 10.85 17.97 -16.78
N ASP A 227 12.11 18.34 -16.54
CA ASP A 227 12.96 19.00 -17.53
C ASP A 227 13.41 18.05 -18.66
N ASN A 228 13.31 16.72 -18.46
CA ASN A 228 13.79 15.69 -19.38
C ASN A 228 12.65 14.69 -19.74
N PHE A 229 11.73 15.15 -20.57
CA PHE A 229 10.51 14.40 -20.92
C PHE A 229 10.78 13.05 -21.59
N PHE A 230 11.72 12.98 -22.55
CA PHE A 230 11.96 11.75 -23.31
C PHE A 230 12.59 10.67 -22.45
N GLU A 231 13.62 11.02 -21.69
CA GLU A 231 14.31 10.13 -20.76
C GLU A 231 13.34 9.61 -19.67
N ARG A 232 12.47 10.48 -19.15
CA ARG A 232 11.42 10.09 -18.22
C ARG A 232 10.42 9.13 -18.86
N SER A 233 10.04 9.34 -20.12
CA SER A 233 9.13 8.45 -20.85
C SER A 233 9.76 7.05 -21.02
N ASP A 234 11.05 6.99 -21.39
CA ASP A 234 11.78 5.73 -21.50
C ASP A 234 11.92 5.04 -20.15
N LEU A 235 12.15 5.79 -19.07
CA LEU A 235 12.17 5.28 -17.71
C LEU A 235 10.82 4.66 -17.32
N THR A 236 9.72 5.37 -17.60
CA THR A 236 8.35 4.91 -17.31
C THR A 236 8.05 3.60 -18.03
N GLU A 237 8.48 3.46 -19.29
CA GLU A 237 8.29 2.24 -20.07
C GLU A 237 9.13 1.08 -19.51
N SER A 238 10.39 1.35 -19.16
CA SER A 238 11.30 0.35 -18.61
C SER A 238 10.82 -0.21 -17.26
N LEU A 239 10.22 0.62 -16.41
CA LEU A 239 9.67 0.20 -15.11
C LEU A 239 8.51 -0.79 -15.23
N LYS A 240 7.78 -0.82 -16.34
CA LYS A 240 6.70 -1.81 -16.57
C LYS A 240 7.21 -3.26 -16.64
N GLY A 241 8.47 -3.46 -16.94
CA GLY A 241 9.12 -4.78 -16.97
C GLY A 241 9.59 -5.28 -15.59
N VAL A 242 9.39 -4.51 -14.54
CA VAL A 242 9.87 -4.82 -13.17
C VAL A 242 8.77 -5.52 -12.38
N TYR A 243 9.05 -6.74 -11.92
CA TYR A 243 8.19 -7.49 -11.02
C TYR A 243 8.44 -7.12 -9.55
N ASP A 244 7.56 -7.58 -8.66
CA ASP A 244 7.61 -7.30 -7.22
C ASP A 244 8.75 -8.03 -6.52
N ILE A 245 9.94 -7.42 -6.49
CA ILE A 245 11.14 -8.01 -5.89
C ILE A 245 10.95 -8.31 -4.40
N GLU A 246 10.28 -7.44 -3.65
CA GLU A 246 10.05 -7.65 -2.21
C GLU A 246 9.30 -8.94 -1.95
N ARG A 247 8.20 -9.17 -2.67
CA ARG A 247 7.40 -10.39 -2.53
C ARG A 247 8.08 -11.62 -3.14
N LEU A 248 8.89 -11.45 -4.18
CA LEU A 248 9.70 -12.54 -4.74
C LEU A 248 10.76 -12.98 -3.75
N ALA A 249 11.49 -12.05 -3.13
CA ALA A 249 12.47 -12.33 -2.07
C ALA A 249 11.83 -13.05 -0.87
N SER A 250 10.67 -12.58 -0.44
CA SER A 250 9.88 -13.23 0.61
C SER A 250 9.52 -14.67 0.26
N ARG A 251 9.05 -14.95 -0.97
CA ARG A 251 8.75 -16.34 -1.40
C ARG A 251 9.97 -17.23 -1.40
N VAL A 252 11.14 -16.69 -1.75
CA VAL A 252 12.42 -17.42 -1.66
C VAL A 252 12.70 -17.81 -0.22
N SER A 253 12.65 -16.87 0.72
CA SER A 253 12.86 -17.10 2.15
C SER A 253 11.85 -18.10 2.74
N PHE A 254 10.56 -17.99 2.37
CA PHE A 254 9.54 -18.98 2.78
C PHE A 254 9.75 -20.37 2.15
N GLY A 255 10.72 -20.54 1.26
CA GLY A 255 10.89 -21.79 0.52
C GLY A 255 9.70 -22.12 -0.41
N LYS A 256 8.88 -21.12 -0.76
CA LYS A 256 7.69 -21.23 -1.61
C LYS A 256 7.90 -20.75 -3.04
N ALA A 257 9.05 -20.11 -3.33
CA ALA A 257 9.37 -19.66 -4.67
C ALA A 257 9.39 -20.84 -5.65
N ASN A 258 8.68 -20.68 -6.74
CA ASN A 258 8.59 -21.64 -7.84
C ASN A 258 9.48 -21.19 -9.03
N PRO A 259 9.64 -22.00 -10.08
CA PRO A 259 10.48 -21.65 -11.24
C PRO A 259 10.06 -20.33 -11.91
N LYS A 260 8.77 -20.04 -12.01
CA LYS A 260 8.28 -18.80 -12.62
C LYS A 260 8.62 -17.56 -11.77
N ASP A 261 8.65 -17.71 -10.44
CA ASP A 261 9.07 -16.64 -9.55
C ASP A 261 10.55 -16.27 -9.80
N LEU A 262 11.43 -17.27 -10.00
CA LEU A 262 12.83 -17.03 -10.32
C LEU A 262 13.00 -16.44 -11.73
N ILE A 263 12.22 -16.85 -12.72
CA ILE A 263 12.20 -16.25 -14.05
C ILE A 263 11.81 -14.77 -13.97
N GLN A 264 10.76 -14.43 -13.23
CA GLN A 264 10.34 -13.04 -13.02
C GLN A 264 11.44 -12.22 -12.35
N LEU A 265 12.12 -12.78 -11.35
CA LEU A 265 13.27 -12.15 -10.72
C LEU A 265 14.40 -11.92 -11.72
N GLY A 266 14.77 -12.92 -12.53
CA GLY A 266 15.77 -12.81 -13.58
C GLY A 266 15.43 -11.73 -14.61
N HIS A 267 14.17 -11.66 -15.07
CA HIS A 267 13.70 -10.60 -15.96
C HIS A 267 13.84 -9.22 -15.32
N THR A 268 13.47 -9.09 -14.06
CA THR A 268 13.63 -7.81 -13.35
C THR A 268 15.09 -7.39 -13.25
N LEU A 269 15.98 -8.31 -12.87
CA LEU A 269 17.42 -8.02 -12.77
C LEU A 269 18.03 -7.62 -14.12
N ALA A 270 17.55 -8.19 -15.21
CA ALA A 270 17.98 -7.80 -16.56
C ALA A 270 17.51 -6.38 -16.96
N GLN A 271 16.43 -5.84 -16.35
CA GLN A 271 15.98 -4.46 -16.57
C GLN A 271 16.79 -3.43 -15.79
N VAL A 272 17.40 -3.80 -14.66
CA VAL A 272 18.13 -2.85 -13.79
C VAL A 272 19.24 -2.10 -14.52
N PRO A 273 20.11 -2.73 -15.33
CA PRO A 273 21.11 -2.01 -16.12
C PRO A 273 20.49 -1.00 -17.10
N VAL A 274 19.34 -1.32 -17.69
CA VAL A 274 18.62 -0.42 -18.61
C VAL A 274 18.09 0.79 -17.85
N ILE A 275 17.42 0.59 -16.72
CA ILE A 275 16.95 1.67 -15.85
C ILE A 275 18.11 2.55 -15.40
N LYS A 276 19.24 1.95 -15.01
CA LYS A 276 20.44 2.66 -14.58
C LYS A 276 21.02 3.52 -15.70
N ALA A 277 21.14 2.98 -16.90
CA ALA A 277 21.62 3.71 -18.07
C ALA A 277 20.70 4.90 -18.44
N ILE A 278 19.38 4.74 -18.33
CA ILE A 278 18.43 5.84 -18.52
C ILE A 278 18.63 6.90 -17.44
N LEU A 279 18.75 6.53 -16.15
CA LEU A 279 19.01 7.49 -15.08
C LEU A 279 20.35 8.20 -15.21
N GLU A 280 21.39 7.54 -15.70
CA GLU A 280 22.68 8.17 -16.02
C GLU A 280 22.55 9.19 -17.16
N SER A 281 21.65 8.99 -18.12
CA SER A 281 21.45 9.90 -19.24
C SER A 281 20.86 11.25 -18.87
N PHE A 282 20.21 11.37 -17.70
CA PHE A 282 19.75 12.68 -17.17
C PHE A 282 20.93 13.59 -16.82
N ASN A 283 22.09 13.01 -16.50
CA ASN A 283 23.33 13.73 -16.19
C ASN A 283 23.16 14.82 -15.11
N ASP A 284 22.48 14.49 -14.02
CA ASP A 284 22.20 15.40 -12.90
C ASP A 284 22.62 14.79 -11.55
N ASP A 285 23.28 15.61 -10.73
CA ASP A 285 23.82 15.19 -9.43
C ASP A 285 22.73 14.78 -8.43
N ALA A 286 21.49 15.27 -8.59
CA ALA A 286 20.36 14.88 -7.74
C ALA A 286 20.04 13.38 -7.80
N LEU A 287 20.44 12.70 -8.87
CA LEU A 287 20.23 11.25 -9.05
C LEU A 287 21.39 10.39 -8.52
N SER A 288 22.50 11.00 -8.10
CA SER A 288 23.74 10.28 -7.74
C SER A 288 23.53 9.22 -6.68
N ARG A 289 22.72 9.51 -5.64
CA ARG A 289 22.38 8.59 -4.58
C ARG A 289 21.57 7.40 -5.10
N LEU A 290 20.53 7.64 -5.87
CA LEU A 290 19.69 6.59 -6.45
C LEU A 290 20.51 5.69 -7.39
N LEU A 291 21.41 6.26 -8.19
CA LEU A 291 22.30 5.50 -9.07
C LEU A 291 23.24 4.57 -8.30
N GLN A 292 23.71 4.98 -7.12
CA GLN A 292 24.54 4.12 -6.24
C GLN A 292 23.73 2.99 -5.60
N GLU A 293 22.48 3.23 -5.26
CA GLU A 293 21.58 2.24 -4.64
C GLU A 293 21.04 1.20 -5.64
N LEU A 294 21.11 1.47 -6.96
CA LEU A 294 20.69 0.56 -8.03
C LEU A 294 21.78 -0.49 -8.31
N ASP A 295 21.77 -1.56 -7.54
CA ASP A 295 22.66 -2.71 -7.72
C ASP A 295 22.07 -3.71 -8.73
N ALA A 296 22.70 -3.86 -9.88
CA ALA A 296 22.22 -4.74 -10.95
C ALA A 296 22.33 -6.24 -10.67
N LEU A 297 23.09 -6.66 -9.64
CA LEU A 297 23.26 -8.07 -9.26
C LEU A 297 23.59 -9.00 -10.47
N PRO A 298 24.58 -8.71 -11.31
CA PRO A 298 24.80 -9.43 -12.56
C PRO A 298 25.13 -10.91 -12.34
N GLU A 299 25.76 -11.26 -11.24
CA GLU A 299 26.06 -12.62 -10.85
C GLU A 299 24.79 -13.43 -10.56
N LEU A 300 23.78 -12.82 -9.92
CA LEU A 300 22.50 -13.45 -9.63
C LEU A 300 21.64 -13.59 -10.90
N GLU A 301 21.59 -12.55 -11.74
CA GLU A 301 20.93 -12.61 -13.04
C GLU A 301 21.50 -13.76 -13.89
N SER A 302 22.83 -13.81 -13.99
CA SER A 302 23.51 -14.87 -14.76
C SER A 302 23.23 -16.27 -14.23
N LEU A 303 23.22 -16.45 -12.89
CA LEU A 303 22.86 -17.73 -12.26
C LEU A 303 21.44 -18.15 -12.66
N ILE A 304 20.45 -17.28 -12.46
CA ILE A 304 19.04 -17.60 -12.76
C ILE A 304 18.87 -17.91 -14.26
N ARG A 305 19.41 -17.08 -15.13
CA ARG A 305 19.32 -17.21 -16.57
C ARG A 305 20.00 -18.48 -17.10
N SER A 306 21.10 -18.90 -16.47
CA SER A 306 21.78 -20.14 -16.88
C SER A 306 21.12 -21.39 -16.32
N ALA A 307 20.54 -21.33 -15.12
CA ALA A 307 20.00 -22.49 -14.42
C ALA A 307 18.54 -22.81 -14.77
N ILE A 308 17.68 -21.79 -14.90
CA ILE A 308 16.23 -21.98 -15.06
C ILE A 308 15.84 -21.91 -16.53
N ASP A 309 15.01 -22.86 -16.94
CA ASP A 309 14.46 -22.87 -18.30
C ASP A 309 13.41 -21.75 -18.45
N PRO A 310 13.46 -20.91 -19.50
CA PRO A 310 12.48 -19.82 -19.70
C PRO A 310 11.02 -20.28 -19.75
N ASP A 311 10.80 -21.51 -20.25
CA ASP A 311 9.48 -22.12 -20.41
C ASP A 311 9.13 -23.05 -19.22
N ALA A 312 9.89 -23.01 -18.13
CA ALA A 312 9.68 -23.87 -16.96
C ALA A 312 8.24 -23.76 -16.43
N PRO A 313 7.62 -24.88 -16.04
CA PRO A 313 6.29 -24.90 -15.44
C PRO A 313 6.32 -24.24 -14.04
N ALA A 314 5.15 -23.85 -13.55
CA ALA A 314 5.03 -23.32 -12.18
C ALA A 314 5.20 -24.44 -11.12
N THR A 315 4.93 -25.68 -11.48
CA THR A 315 4.96 -26.84 -10.57
C THR A 315 6.35 -27.49 -10.58
N ILE A 316 6.97 -27.61 -9.42
CA ILE A 316 8.34 -28.16 -9.27
C ILE A 316 8.39 -29.68 -9.62
N THR A 317 7.26 -30.38 -9.59
CA THR A 317 7.20 -31.84 -9.79
C THR A 317 6.98 -32.28 -11.23
N GLU A 318 6.76 -31.35 -12.16
CA GLU A 318 6.46 -31.69 -13.57
C GLU A 318 7.72 -31.97 -14.42
N GLY A 319 8.90 -31.58 -13.94
CA GLY A 319 10.15 -31.62 -14.71
C GLY A 319 10.25 -30.49 -15.75
N GLY A 320 11.38 -30.40 -16.46
CA GLY A 320 11.62 -29.32 -17.42
C GLY A 320 11.89 -27.97 -16.79
N ILE A 321 12.42 -27.96 -15.57
CA ILE A 321 12.67 -26.74 -14.78
C ILE A 321 14.05 -26.17 -15.09
N ILE A 322 15.04 -27.06 -15.19
CA ILE A 322 16.46 -26.71 -15.35
C ILE A 322 16.82 -26.62 -16.83
N ARG A 323 17.53 -25.57 -17.19
CA ARG A 323 17.97 -25.33 -18.57
C ARG A 323 18.93 -26.39 -19.05
N ALA A 324 18.82 -26.80 -20.32
CA ALA A 324 19.78 -27.70 -20.94
C ALA A 324 21.20 -27.09 -20.95
N GLY A 325 22.20 -27.87 -20.62
CA GLY A 325 23.59 -27.44 -20.50
C GLY A 325 23.98 -26.90 -19.12
N PHE A 326 23.07 -26.83 -18.14
CA PHE A 326 23.40 -26.39 -16.79
C PHE A 326 24.04 -27.51 -15.94
N ASP A 327 23.57 -28.75 -16.08
CA ASP A 327 24.13 -29.91 -15.36
C ASP A 327 24.31 -31.10 -16.32
N GLU A 328 25.55 -31.56 -16.44
CA GLU A 328 25.91 -32.64 -17.36
C GLU A 328 25.22 -33.97 -17.04
N THR A 329 24.96 -34.25 -15.75
CA THR A 329 24.33 -35.50 -15.33
C THR A 329 22.85 -35.50 -15.69
N LEU A 330 22.20 -34.36 -15.53
CA LEU A 330 20.81 -34.16 -15.90
C LEU A 330 20.66 -34.31 -17.43
N ASP A 331 21.57 -33.72 -18.20
CA ASP A 331 21.54 -33.80 -19.66
C ASP A 331 21.77 -35.23 -20.15
N LYS A 332 22.60 -36.02 -19.48
CA LYS A 332 22.74 -37.46 -19.76
C LYS A 332 21.42 -38.21 -19.55
N TYR A 333 20.70 -37.97 -18.47
CA TYR A 333 19.40 -38.61 -18.22
C TYR A 333 18.36 -38.21 -19.31
N ARG A 334 18.30 -36.93 -19.67
CA ARG A 334 17.42 -36.43 -20.73
C ARG A 334 17.73 -37.03 -22.07
N LYS A 335 19.03 -37.24 -22.37
CA LYS A 335 19.47 -37.89 -23.60
C LYS A 335 19.00 -39.34 -23.65
N VAL A 336 19.15 -40.10 -22.55
CA VAL A 336 18.62 -41.50 -22.50
C VAL A 336 17.13 -41.52 -22.74
N MET A 337 16.35 -40.58 -22.22
CA MET A 337 14.90 -40.51 -22.44
C MET A 337 14.55 -40.20 -23.91
N SER A 338 15.27 -39.27 -24.55
CA SER A 338 15.04 -38.89 -25.96
C SER A 338 15.49 -40.01 -26.94
N GLU A 339 16.66 -40.57 -26.72
CA GLU A 339 17.17 -41.68 -27.51
C GLU A 339 16.34 -42.97 -27.31
N GLY A 340 15.85 -43.21 -26.07
CA GLY A 340 14.94 -44.33 -25.80
C GLY A 340 13.66 -44.30 -26.62
N THR A 341 13.13 -43.14 -26.94
CA THR A 341 11.98 -42.98 -27.84
C THR A 341 12.34 -43.39 -29.27
N SER A 342 13.55 -43.04 -29.75
CA SER A 342 14.04 -43.49 -31.06
C SER A 342 14.28 -45.01 -31.07
N TRP A 343 14.88 -45.54 -30.01
CA TRP A 343 15.11 -47.01 -29.90
C TRP A 343 13.81 -47.80 -29.89
N ILE A 344 12.75 -47.32 -29.28
CA ILE A 344 11.42 -47.94 -29.31
C ILE A 344 10.88 -47.98 -30.76
N ALA A 345 11.05 -46.88 -31.53
CA ALA A 345 10.67 -46.84 -32.94
C ALA A 345 11.49 -47.82 -33.81
N ASP A 346 12.79 -47.94 -33.53
CA ASP A 346 13.69 -48.89 -34.20
C ASP A 346 13.30 -50.36 -33.90
N ILE A 347 12.96 -50.64 -32.64
CA ILE A 347 12.45 -51.98 -32.24
C ILE A 347 11.11 -52.25 -32.93
N GLU A 348 10.21 -51.29 -32.99
CA GLU A 348 8.94 -51.46 -33.73
C GLU A 348 9.17 -51.82 -35.19
N ALA A 349 10.06 -51.10 -35.87
CA ALA A 349 10.40 -51.34 -37.26
C ALA A 349 11.03 -52.74 -37.47
N LYS A 350 12.02 -53.09 -36.65
CA LYS A 350 12.72 -54.36 -36.64
C LYS A 350 11.77 -55.55 -36.43
N GLU A 351 10.91 -55.47 -35.42
CA GLU A 351 9.97 -56.53 -35.10
C GLU A 351 8.80 -56.62 -36.11
N ARG A 352 8.41 -55.50 -36.70
CA ARG A 352 7.44 -55.47 -37.80
C ARG A 352 7.97 -56.20 -39.03
N GLU A 353 9.23 -56.02 -39.39
CA GLU A 353 9.90 -56.69 -40.51
C GLU A 353 10.08 -58.21 -40.22
N ALA A 354 10.57 -58.53 -39.00
CA ALA A 354 10.85 -59.89 -38.58
C ALA A 354 9.58 -60.75 -38.45
N SER A 355 8.47 -60.23 -37.97
CA SER A 355 7.20 -60.94 -37.80
C SER A 355 6.32 -60.99 -39.06
N GLY A 356 6.55 -60.06 -40.00
CA GLY A 356 5.68 -59.85 -41.14
C GLY A 356 4.29 -59.25 -40.81
N ILE A 357 4.07 -58.82 -39.59
CA ILE A 357 2.83 -58.17 -39.13
C ILE A 357 2.88 -56.70 -39.54
N THR A 358 2.33 -56.33 -40.65
CA THR A 358 2.39 -54.97 -41.21
C THR A 358 1.72 -53.91 -40.34
N THR A 359 0.81 -54.31 -39.46
CA THR A 359 0.08 -53.43 -38.52
C THR A 359 0.69 -53.40 -37.09
N LEU A 360 1.86 -54.04 -36.91
CA LEU A 360 2.51 -54.05 -35.60
C LEU A 360 2.91 -52.65 -35.16
N LYS A 361 2.44 -52.26 -34.00
CA LYS A 361 2.76 -50.99 -33.36
C LYS A 361 3.08 -51.17 -31.89
N ILE A 362 3.98 -50.33 -31.38
CA ILE A 362 4.22 -50.19 -29.95
C ILE A 362 3.35 -49.06 -29.40
N ASP A 363 2.50 -49.40 -28.45
CA ASP A 363 1.70 -48.43 -27.67
C ASP A 363 2.13 -48.45 -26.21
N TYR A 364 1.72 -47.42 -25.49
CA TYR A 364 2.00 -47.27 -24.03
C TYR A 364 0.72 -47.10 -23.23
N ASN A 365 0.64 -47.76 -22.09
CA ASN A 365 -0.34 -47.43 -21.07
C ASN A 365 0.27 -47.58 -19.67
N ARG A 366 -0.35 -46.93 -18.68
CA ARG A 366 0.17 -46.88 -17.30
C ARG A 366 0.25 -48.26 -16.60
N LYS A 367 -0.58 -49.23 -17.01
CA LYS A 367 -0.67 -50.54 -16.36
C LYS A 367 0.35 -51.53 -16.92
N ASP A 368 0.50 -51.56 -18.23
CA ASP A 368 1.27 -52.60 -18.95
C ASP A 368 2.62 -52.03 -19.45
N GLY A 369 2.84 -50.70 -19.35
CA GLY A 369 4.01 -50.03 -19.92
C GLY A 369 3.97 -49.97 -21.45
N TYR A 370 5.11 -50.08 -22.10
CA TYR A 370 5.20 -50.23 -23.55
C TYR A 370 4.87 -51.67 -23.96
N TYR A 371 4.07 -51.84 -25.03
CA TYR A 371 3.65 -53.14 -25.50
C TYR A 371 3.39 -53.11 -27.01
N PHE A 372 3.65 -54.25 -27.65
CA PHE A 372 3.21 -54.48 -29.02
C PHE A 372 1.72 -54.80 -29.03
N HIS A 373 0.98 -54.08 -29.84
CA HIS A 373 -0.45 -54.33 -30.05
C HIS A 373 -0.63 -55.27 -31.27
N VAL A 374 -1.17 -56.49 -31.03
CA VAL A 374 -1.41 -57.49 -32.08
C VAL A 374 -2.90 -57.82 -32.09
N THR A 375 -3.52 -57.72 -33.27
CA THR A 375 -4.91 -58.12 -33.48
C THR A 375 -5.04 -59.64 -33.50
N ASN A 376 -6.20 -60.19 -33.12
CA ASN A 376 -6.43 -61.63 -33.07
C ASN A 376 -6.17 -62.32 -34.41
N SER A 377 -6.33 -61.64 -35.53
CA SER A 377 -6.04 -62.20 -36.90
C SER A 377 -4.54 -62.43 -37.11
N ASN A 378 -3.66 -61.82 -36.39
CA ASN A 378 -2.22 -61.90 -36.55
C ASN A 378 -1.50 -62.70 -35.46
N LEU A 379 -2.25 -63.29 -34.52
CA LEU A 379 -1.67 -64.04 -33.38
C LEU A 379 -0.80 -65.25 -33.84
N SER A 380 -1.08 -65.84 -34.95
CA SER A 380 -0.29 -66.96 -35.53
C SER A 380 1.08 -66.52 -36.07
N LEU A 381 1.30 -65.22 -36.28
CA LEU A 381 2.54 -64.63 -36.76
C LEU A 381 3.42 -64.08 -35.62
N VAL A 382 2.94 -64.16 -34.35
CA VAL A 382 3.69 -63.65 -33.22
C VAL A 382 4.93 -64.55 -33.00
N PRO A 383 6.14 -63.95 -32.96
CA PRO A 383 7.38 -64.71 -32.73
C PRO A 383 7.46 -65.29 -31.30
N ASP A 384 8.18 -66.41 -31.13
CA ASP A 384 8.31 -67.14 -29.86
C ASP A 384 8.96 -66.32 -28.75
N HIS A 385 9.75 -65.29 -29.08
CA HIS A 385 10.40 -64.40 -28.10
C HIS A 385 9.48 -63.32 -27.56
N PHE A 386 8.24 -63.19 -28.03
CA PHE A 386 7.23 -62.32 -27.50
C PHE A 386 6.57 -62.97 -26.29
N PHE A 387 6.51 -62.30 -25.16
CA PHE A 387 5.74 -62.75 -24.02
C PHE A 387 4.45 -61.93 -23.86
N ARG A 388 3.37 -62.60 -23.55
CA ARG A 388 2.04 -62.01 -23.40
C ARG A 388 1.95 -61.14 -22.14
N LYS A 389 1.58 -59.86 -22.26
CA LYS A 389 1.31 -58.93 -21.17
C LYS A 389 -0.18 -58.89 -20.78
N ALA A 390 -1.09 -58.84 -21.77
CA ALA A 390 -2.54 -58.80 -21.55
C ALA A 390 -3.33 -59.31 -22.75
N THR A 391 -4.51 -59.89 -22.47
CA THR A 391 -5.47 -60.33 -23.50
C THR A 391 -6.70 -59.42 -23.45
N LEU A 392 -7.10 -58.94 -24.62
CA LEU A 392 -8.26 -58.08 -24.85
C LEU A 392 -9.28 -58.82 -25.74
N LYS A 393 -10.47 -58.26 -25.91
CA LYS A 393 -11.53 -58.92 -26.71
C LYS A 393 -11.14 -59.16 -28.18
N ASN A 394 -10.42 -58.21 -28.80
CA ASN A 394 -10.09 -58.24 -30.26
C ASN A 394 -8.58 -58.19 -30.53
N SER A 395 -7.75 -58.19 -29.52
CA SER A 395 -6.29 -58.07 -29.64
C SER A 395 -5.57 -58.59 -28.41
N GLU A 396 -4.29 -58.80 -28.51
CA GLU A 396 -3.43 -59.14 -27.40
C GLU A 396 -2.24 -58.14 -27.29
N ARG A 397 -1.71 -57.98 -26.11
CA ARG A 397 -0.54 -57.13 -25.82
C ARG A 397 0.64 -58.00 -25.48
N PHE A 398 1.75 -57.73 -26.18
CA PHE A 398 2.99 -58.49 -26.00
C PHE A 398 4.15 -57.57 -25.60
N GLY A 399 5.12 -58.13 -24.94
CA GLY A 399 6.41 -57.51 -24.65
C GLY A 399 7.55 -58.34 -25.21
N THR A 400 8.72 -57.73 -25.36
CA THR A 400 10.00 -58.43 -25.63
C THR A 400 10.99 -58.08 -24.54
N ALA A 401 12.03 -58.90 -24.34
CA ALA A 401 13.08 -58.60 -23.36
C ALA A 401 13.82 -57.34 -23.72
N GLU A 402 14.01 -57.02 -24.99
CA GLU A 402 14.66 -55.81 -25.49
C GLU A 402 13.81 -54.56 -25.19
N LEU A 403 12.50 -54.60 -25.43
CA LEU A 403 11.56 -53.50 -25.09
C LEU A 403 11.48 -53.27 -23.59
N ALA A 404 11.40 -54.35 -22.79
CA ALA A 404 11.37 -54.26 -21.33
C ALA A 404 12.67 -53.67 -20.75
N LYS A 405 13.82 -53.96 -21.34
CA LYS A 405 15.12 -53.36 -20.91
C LYS A 405 15.15 -51.87 -21.19
N ILE A 406 14.78 -51.42 -22.38
CA ILE A 406 14.76 -49.98 -22.74
C ILE A 406 13.74 -49.24 -21.88
N GLU A 407 12.56 -49.84 -21.66
CA GLU A 407 11.54 -49.28 -20.76
C GLU A 407 12.10 -49.07 -19.34
N GLY A 408 12.84 -50.06 -18.81
CA GLY A 408 13.49 -49.96 -17.50
C GLY A 408 14.52 -48.83 -17.45
N GLU A 409 15.39 -48.72 -18.47
CA GLU A 409 16.40 -47.62 -18.54
C GLU A 409 15.74 -46.26 -18.66
N MET A 410 14.68 -46.09 -19.43
CA MET A 410 13.93 -44.85 -19.58
C MET A 410 13.21 -44.44 -18.25
N LEU A 411 12.59 -45.43 -17.57
CA LEU A 411 11.91 -45.19 -16.30
C LEU A 411 12.90 -44.76 -15.22
N GLU A 412 14.04 -45.45 -15.12
CA GLU A 412 15.12 -45.09 -14.18
C GLU A 412 15.69 -43.71 -14.49
N ALA A 413 15.98 -43.42 -15.76
CA ALA A 413 16.45 -42.11 -16.21
C ALA A 413 15.44 -41.01 -15.88
N ARG A 414 14.14 -41.26 -16.06
CA ARG A 414 13.08 -40.31 -15.77
C ARG A 414 12.98 -40.02 -14.25
N GLU A 415 13.04 -41.02 -13.40
CA GLU A 415 12.98 -40.86 -11.95
C GLU A 415 14.21 -40.11 -11.45
N LYS A 416 15.41 -40.50 -11.89
CA LYS A 416 16.65 -39.83 -11.52
C LYS A 416 16.70 -38.37 -12.04
N SER A 417 16.21 -38.14 -13.27
CA SER A 417 16.11 -36.81 -13.85
C SER A 417 15.21 -35.91 -13.01
N SER A 418 14.00 -36.38 -12.63
CA SER A 418 13.04 -35.61 -11.84
C SER A 418 13.58 -35.27 -10.44
N THR A 419 14.24 -36.23 -9.77
CA THR A 419 14.85 -36.01 -8.45
C THR A 419 16.00 -35.01 -8.56
N LEU A 420 16.87 -35.17 -9.54
CA LEU A 420 18.02 -34.28 -9.74
C LEU A 420 17.60 -32.87 -10.11
N GLU A 421 16.57 -32.71 -10.96
CA GLU A 421 16.00 -31.37 -11.30
C GLU A 421 15.49 -30.67 -10.03
N TYR A 422 14.78 -31.39 -9.18
CA TYR A 422 14.32 -30.85 -7.90
C TYR A 422 15.49 -30.41 -7.02
N ASP A 423 16.51 -31.26 -6.86
CA ASP A 423 17.66 -30.94 -6.03
C ASP A 423 18.47 -29.75 -6.57
N ILE A 424 18.63 -29.64 -7.89
CA ILE A 424 19.29 -28.49 -8.53
C ILE A 424 18.48 -27.23 -8.29
N PHE A 425 17.16 -27.29 -8.48
CA PHE A 425 16.27 -26.14 -8.24
C PHE A 425 16.36 -25.66 -6.78
N MET A 426 16.37 -26.59 -5.82
CA MET A 426 16.51 -26.26 -4.40
C MET A 426 17.84 -25.54 -4.12
N ARG A 427 18.96 -26.04 -4.68
CA ARG A 427 20.28 -25.40 -4.54
C ARG A 427 20.32 -24.00 -5.18
N VAL A 428 19.70 -23.82 -6.34
CA VAL A 428 19.59 -22.50 -6.99
C VAL A 428 18.80 -21.54 -6.08
N ARG A 429 17.66 -21.97 -5.54
CA ARG A 429 16.85 -21.17 -4.63
C ARG A 429 17.62 -20.77 -3.36
N GLU A 430 18.38 -21.67 -2.75
CA GLU A 430 19.26 -21.38 -1.60
C GLU A 430 20.37 -20.38 -1.96
N GLN A 431 20.87 -20.41 -3.19
CA GLN A 431 21.83 -19.41 -3.64
C GLN A 431 21.17 -18.04 -3.79
N VAL A 432 19.94 -17.96 -4.34
CA VAL A 432 19.18 -16.71 -4.43
C VAL A 432 18.92 -16.11 -3.05
N GLU A 433 18.63 -16.93 -2.04
CA GLU A 433 18.39 -16.51 -0.67
C GLU A 433 19.54 -15.68 -0.08
N ARG A 434 20.78 -15.94 -0.46
CA ARG A 434 21.96 -15.18 0.00
C ARG A 434 22.01 -13.74 -0.49
N TYR A 435 21.20 -13.38 -1.47
CA TYR A 435 21.13 -12.04 -2.05
C TYR A 435 19.92 -11.22 -1.54
N ILE A 436 19.17 -11.71 -0.56
CA ILE A 436 17.90 -11.10 -0.13
C ILE A 436 18.11 -9.65 0.31
N ASP A 437 19.12 -9.34 1.13
CA ASP A 437 19.38 -7.98 1.61
C ASP A 437 19.67 -7.01 0.45
N ARG A 438 20.43 -7.45 -0.54
CA ARG A 438 20.73 -6.67 -1.74
C ARG A 438 19.49 -6.49 -2.62
N LEU A 439 18.65 -7.53 -2.74
CA LEU A 439 17.37 -7.46 -3.46
C LEU A 439 16.39 -6.49 -2.80
N GLN A 440 16.35 -6.44 -1.47
CA GLN A 440 15.51 -5.49 -0.73
C GLN A 440 16.00 -4.05 -0.92
N SER A 441 17.30 -3.82 -0.86
CA SER A 441 17.88 -2.49 -1.14
C SER A 441 17.59 -2.04 -2.56
N LEU A 442 17.72 -2.93 -3.54
CA LEU A 442 17.36 -2.68 -4.95
C LEU A 442 15.86 -2.37 -5.10
N ALA A 443 15.00 -3.14 -4.43
CA ALA A 443 13.56 -2.94 -4.45
C ALA A 443 13.16 -1.54 -3.97
N LYS A 444 13.77 -1.08 -2.86
CA LYS A 444 13.56 0.26 -2.29
C LYS A 444 14.03 1.37 -3.24
N ALA A 445 15.19 1.19 -3.88
CA ALA A 445 15.70 2.14 -4.87
C ALA A 445 14.76 2.25 -6.09
N ILE A 446 14.33 1.12 -6.66
CA ILE A 446 13.39 1.09 -7.78
C ILE A 446 12.04 1.70 -7.38
N ALA A 447 11.50 1.37 -6.20
CA ALA A 447 10.27 1.95 -5.70
C ALA A 447 10.36 3.48 -5.60
N THR A 448 11.49 4.00 -5.12
CA THR A 448 11.74 5.45 -5.01
C THR A 448 11.76 6.12 -6.39
N VAL A 449 12.46 5.53 -7.35
CA VAL A 449 12.48 6.01 -8.75
C VAL A 449 11.06 6.03 -9.33
N ASP A 450 10.28 4.96 -9.11
CA ASP A 450 8.93 4.82 -9.63
C ASP A 450 7.96 5.84 -9.02
N VAL A 451 8.05 6.11 -7.72
CA VAL A 451 7.23 7.15 -7.07
C VAL A 451 7.58 8.54 -7.62
N LEU A 452 8.86 8.88 -7.73
CA LEU A 452 9.30 10.20 -8.19
C LEU A 452 8.91 10.44 -9.64
N GLN A 453 9.02 9.42 -10.53
CA GLN A 453 8.53 9.54 -11.90
C GLN A 453 7.00 9.69 -11.95
N SER A 454 6.26 8.95 -11.10
CA SER A 454 4.80 9.07 -10.98
C SER A 454 4.39 10.49 -10.62
N LEU A 455 5.02 11.09 -9.61
CA LEU A 455 4.76 12.46 -9.18
C LEU A 455 5.12 13.49 -10.27
N ALA A 456 6.19 13.27 -11.04
CA ALA A 456 6.55 14.11 -12.17
C ALA A 456 5.50 14.03 -13.29
N VAL A 457 5.04 12.84 -13.66
CA VAL A 457 3.96 12.65 -14.66
C VAL A 457 2.68 13.34 -14.23
N VAL A 458 2.27 13.19 -12.97
CA VAL A 458 1.07 13.86 -12.44
C VAL A 458 1.22 15.38 -12.44
N ALA A 459 2.39 15.88 -12.03
CA ALA A 459 2.68 17.32 -11.99
C ALA A 459 2.61 17.96 -13.40
N GLU A 460 3.20 17.32 -14.41
CA GLU A 460 3.13 17.79 -15.79
C GLU A 460 1.71 17.75 -16.34
N THR A 461 1.03 16.62 -16.18
CA THR A 461 -0.31 16.40 -16.74
C THR A 461 -1.35 17.38 -16.17
N ASN A 462 -1.23 17.74 -14.89
CA ASN A 462 -2.18 18.60 -14.20
C ASN A 462 -1.66 20.01 -13.91
N HIS A 463 -0.51 20.40 -14.47
CA HIS A 463 0.11 21.71 -14.31
C HIS A 463 0.31 22.11 -12.84
N TYR A 464 0.93 21.22 -12.06
CA TYR A 464 1.26 21.47 -10.66
C TYR A 464 2.59 22.22 -10.56
N VAL A 465 2.73 23.02 -9.50
CA VAL A 465 3.90 23.84 -9.25
C VAL A 465 4.70 23.34 -8.05
N ARG A 466 5.99 23.66 -8.05
CA ARG A 466 6.89 23.33 -6.95
C ARG A 466 6.58 24.17 -5.71
N PRO A 467 6.29 23.56 -4.53
CA PRO A 467 6.15 24.30 -3.29
C PRO A 467 7.47 24.89 -2.81
N ILE A 468 7.40 26.08 -2.21
CA ILE A 468 8.47 26.73 -1.49
C ILE A 468 8.14 26.69 0.01
N PHE A 469 9.15 26.52 0.86
CA PHE A 469 8.99 26.53 2.31
C PHE A 469 9.65 27.75 2.94
N ASN A 470 8.97 28.31 3.95
CA ASN A 470 9.42 29.50 4.69
C ASN A 470 9.44 29.26 6.21
N ASP A 471 10.25 30.06 6.91
CA ASP A 471 10.33 30.06 8.38
C ASP A 471 9.49 31.16 9.02
N GLU A 472 8.74 31.96 8.22
CA GLU A 472 7.96 33.12 8.66
C GLU A 472 6.54 32.74 9.09
N HIS A 473 6.19 31.46 9.12
CA HIS A 473 4.84 30.95 9.37
C HIS A 473 3.76 31.58 8.47
N ARG A 474 4.15 31.94 7.24
CA ARG A 474 3.28 32.50 6.23
C ARG A 474 2.74 31.41 5.33
N ILE A 475 1.45 31.49 4.97
CA ILE A 475 0.82 30.65 3.95
C ILE A 475 0.40 31.57 2.81
N VAL A 476 0.90 31.33 1.61
CA VAL A 476 0.45 32.01 0.40
C VAL A 476 0.27 30.96 -0.70
N ILE A 477 -0.97 30.70 -1.07
CA ILE A 477 -1.32 29.81 -2.19
C ILE A 477 -2.09 30.67 -3.19
N ASP A 478 -1.48 30.94 -4.34
CA ASP A 478 -2.14 31.70 -5.38
C ASP A 478 -2.87 30.79 -6.34
N GLN A 479 -4.15 31.10 -6.63
CA GLN A 479 -5.03 30.32 -7.50
C GLN A 479 -4.98 28.81 -7.19
N GLY A 480 -4.99 28.48 -5.90
CA GLY A 480 -4.97 27.09 -5.45
C GLY A 480 -6.22 26.31 -5.85
N ARG A 481 -6.06 25.04 -6.11
CA ARG A 481 -7.11 24.14 -6.58
C ARG A 481 -7.19 22.88 -5.70
N HIS A 482 -8.37 22.34 -5.53
CA HIS A 482 -8.53 21.05 -4.83
C HIS A 482 -8.21 19.91 -5.79
N ALA A 483 -7.05 19.28 -5.64
CA ALA A 483 -6.49 18.32 -6.57
C ALA A 483 -7.50 17.23 -7.05
N VAL A 484 -8.20 16.59 -6.12
CA VAL A 484 -9.14 15.50 -6.44
C VAL A 484 -10.43 16.02 -7.07
N VAL A 485 -11.00 17.12 -6.55
CA VAL A 485 -12.25 17.69 -7.07
C VAL A 485 -12.05 18.22 -8.49
N GLU A 486 -10.94 18.93 -8.75
CA GLU A 486 -10.56 19.39 -10.08
C GLU A 486 -10.47 18.22 -11.08
N LYS A 487 -9.85 17.11 -10.68
CA LYS A 487 -9.72 15.92 -11.55
C LYS A 487 -11.05 15.29 -11.89
N VAL A 488 -12.03 15.34 -10.98
CA VAL A 488 -13.37 14.77 -11.19
C VAL A 488 -14.28 15.70 -12.00
N MET A 489 -14.23 17.01 -11.72
CA MET A 489 -15.08 18.03 -12.40
C MET A 489 -14.52 18.44 -13.76
N GLY A 490 -13.21 18.48 -13.89
CA GLY A 490 -12.50 19.08 -15.03
C GLY A 490 -11.98 20.48 -14.69
N VAL A 491 -10.80 20.79 -15.25
CA VAL A 491 -10.07 22.05 -14.99
C VAL A 491 -10.88 23.30 -15.33
N GLN A 492 -11.73 23.23 -16.35
CA GLN A 492 -12.52 24.38 -16.82
C GLN A 492 -13.71 24.70 -15.90
N GLU A 493 -14.19 23.74 -15.11
CA GLU A 493 -15.34 23.90 -14.24
C GLU A 493 -14.95 24.25 -12.79
N TYR A 494 -13.69 23.98 -12.41
CA TYR A 494 -13.19 24.26 -11.06
C TYR A 494 -12.79 25.74 -10.93
N ILE A 495 -13.22 26.38 -9.83
CA ILE A 495 -12.90 27.78 -9.53
C ILE A 495 -11.73 27.84 -8.53
N PRO A 496 -10.53 28.27 -8.96
CA PRO A 496 -9.36 28.38 -8.09
C PRO A 496 -9.55 29.46 -7.01
N ASN A 497 -8.96 29.23 -5.85
CA ASN A 497 -9.01 30.16 -4.71
C ASN A 497 -7.61 30.48 -4.19
N THR A 498 -7.35 31.74 -3.92
CA THR A 498 -6.14 32.19 -3.23
C THR A 498 -6.33 32.07 -1.73
N ILE A 499 -5.33 31.53 -1.03
CA ILE A 499 -5.30 31.39 0.44
C ILE A 499 -4.11 32.21 0.95
N THR A 500 -4.37 33.17 1.85
CA THR A 500 -3.31 33.98 2.42
C THR A 500 -3.44 34.05 3.94
N PHE A 501 -2.42 33.55 4.63
CA PHE A 501 -2.16 33.83 6.03
C PHE A 501 -0.81 34.55 6.08
N ASP A 502 -0.81 35.81 6.41
CA ASP A 502 0.42 36.52 6.67
C ASP A 502 1.03 36.13 8.03
N SER A 503 2.13 36.74 8.42
CA SER A 503 2.79 36.43 9.68
C SER A 503 1.96 36.85 10.91
N GLN A 504 0.95 37.71 10.75
CA GLN A 504 0.07 38.19 11.82
C GLN A 504 -1.26 37.46 11.86
N THR A 505 -1.70 36.83 10.77
CA THR A 505 -2.97 36.14 10.70
C THR A 505 -2.80 34.66 11.10
N ASN A 506 -3.49 34.24 12.17
CA ASN A 506 -3.52 32.85 12.59
C ASN A 506 -4.86 32.17 12.29
N ILE A 507 -5.96 32.92 12.30
CA ILE A 507 -7.30 32.35 12.14
C ILE A 507 -8.04 33.00 10.98
N GLN A 508 -8.55 32.21 10.07
CA GLN A 508 -9.57 32.59 9.09
C GLN A 508 -10.92 32.07 9.55
N LEU A 509 -11.83 32.96 9.87
CA LEU A 509 -13.23 32.64 10.15
C LEU A 509 -14.02 32.70 8.84
N ILE A 510 -14.55 31.56 8.40
CA ILE A 510 -15.14 31.38 7.07
C ILE A 510 -16.66 31.32 7.21
N THR A 511 -17.35 32.27 6.60
CA THR A 511 -18.81 32.31 6.58
C THR A 511 -19.38 32.07 5.16
N GLY A 512 -20.64 31.68 5.11
CA GLY A 512 -21.34 31.42 3.84
C GLY A 512 -22.29 30.21 3.97
N PRO A 513 -23.19 30.04 3.00
CA PRO A 513 -24.18 28.98 3.01
C PRO A 513 -23.56 27.59 2.78
N ASN A 514 -24.34 26.54 3.07
CA ASN A 514 -23.98 25.18 2.69
C ASN A 514 -23.97 25.05 1.17
N MET A 515 -23.17 24.11 0.64
CA MET A 515 -22.91 23.88 -0.78
C MET A 515 -22.18 25.02 -1.52
N SER A 516 -21.75 26.06 -0.82
CA SER A 516 -21.01 27.18 -1.45
C SER A 516 -19.53 26.92 -1.70
N GLY A 517 -18.97 25.80 -1.16
CA GLY A 517 -17.57 25.40 -1.38
C GLY A 517 -16.64 25.62 -0.17
N LYS A 518 -17.13 26.04 1.01
CA LYS A 518 -16.32 26.23 2.23
C LYS A 518 -15.44 25.02 2.56
N SER A 519 -16.04 23.84 2.68
CA SER A 519 -15.34 22.60 3.03
C SER A 519 -14.31 22.21 1.96
N THR A 520 -14.58 22.46 0.68
CA THR A 520 -13.65 22.24 -0.42
C THR A 520 -12.44 23.16 -0.32
N TYR A 521 -12.67 24.44 0.01
CA TYR A 521 -11.60 25.43 0.21
C TYR A 521 -10.69 25.06 1.39
N MET A 522 -11.27 24.62 2.51
CA MET A 522 -10.47 24.19 3.66
C MET A 522 -9.67 22.90 3.38
N ARG A 523 -10.30 21.92 2.74
CA ARG A 523 -9.62 20.67 2.34
C ARG A 523 -8.50 20.92 1.33
N GLN A 524 -8.66 21.90 0.44
CA GLN A 524 -7.64 22.33 -0.51
C GLN A 524 -6.34 22.69 0.19
N LEU A 525 -6.39 23.48 1.27
CA LEU A 525 -5.21 23.82 2.07
C LEU A 525 -4.55 22.57 2.67
N ALA A 526 -5.33 21.73 3.35
CA ALA A 526 -4.80 20.52 3.98
C ALA A 526 -4.14 19.57 2.96
N LEU A 527 -4.78 19.35 1.81
CA LEU A 527 -4.21 18.51 0.75
C LEU A 527 -2.94 19.12 0.14
N SER A 528 -2.90 20.45 -0.02
CA SER A 528 -1.69 21.15 -0.48
C SER A 528 -0.52 20.97 0.48
N VAL A 529 -0.78 21.02 1.79
CA VAL A 529 0.24 20.74 2.83
C VAL A 529 0.71 19.29 2.77
N VAL A 530 -0.20 18.33 2.69
CA VAL A 530 0.14 16.90 2.57
C VAL A 530 0.99 16.65 1.32
N MET A 531 0.57 17.18 0.16
CA MET A 531 1.30 17.03 -1.09
C MET A 531 2.68 17.69 -1.03
N ALA A 532 2.78 18.92 -0.50
CA ALA A 532 4.04 19.63 -0.35
C ALA A 532 5.02 18.87 0.56
N GLN A 533 4.56 18.41 1.73
CA GLN A 533 5.42 17.74 2.71
C GLN A 533 5.74 16.29 2.37
N MET A 534 4.98 15.62 1.48
CA MET A 534 5.44 14.35 0.92
C MET A 534 6.52 14.52 -0.16
N GLY A 535 6.79 15.75 -0.60
CA GLY A 535 7.76 16.09 -1.64
C GLY A 535 7.16 16.21 -3.04
N SER A 536 5.84 16.23 -3.18
CA SER A 536 5.13 16.40 -4.45
C SER A 536 5.02 17.87 -4.85
N TYR A 537 4.73 18.11 -6.13
CA TYR A 537 4.23 19.38 -6.64
C TYR A 537 2.72 19.50 -6.33
N VAL A 538 2.17 20.72 -6.34
CA VAL A 538 0.83 21.04 -5.87
C VAL A 538 0.01 21.83 -6.88
N PRO A 539 -1.32 21.71 -6.87
CA PRO A 539 -2.23 22.40 -7.79
C PRO A 539 -2.41 23.87 -7.39
N ALA A 540 -1.56 24.75 -7.86
CA ALA A 540 -1.62 26.20 -7.67
C ALA A 540 -0.84 26.91 -8.78
N ASP A 541 -0.92 28.26 -8.86
CA ASP A 541 -0.03 29.07 -9.68
C ASP A 541 1.29 29.34 -8.95
N SER A 542 1.23 29.52 -7.63
CA SER A 542 2.39 29.55 -6.74
C SER A 542 2.00 29.14 -5.33
N ILE A 543 2.95 28.63 -4.55
CA ILE A 543 2.71 28.20 -3.17
C ILE A 543 3.94 28.38 -2.30
N ASP A 544 3.74 29.02 -1.15
CA ASP A 544 4.73 29.28 -0.11
C ASP A 544 4.12 28.93 1.24
N LEU A 545 4.71 27.96 1.94
CA LEU A 545 4.17 27.35 3.16
C LEU A 545 5.23 27.26 4.26
N PRO A 546 4.87 27.31 5.55
CA PRO A 546 5.72 26.77 6.60
C PRO A 546 5.68 25.23 6.59
N VAL A 547 6.64 24.60 7.24
CA VAL A 547 6.56 23.15 7.52
C VAL A 547 5.65 22.95 8.72
N PHE A 548 4.59 22.15 8.55
CA PHE A 548 3.66 21.81 9.62
C PHE A 548 4.08 20.52 10.34
N ASP A 549 3.84 20.48 11.65
CA ASP A 549 4.06 19.29 12.49
C ASP A 549 2.82 18.39 12.56
N ALA A 550 1.61 18.97 12.49
CA ALA A 550 0.36 18.22 12.54
C ALA A 550 -0.77 18.91 11.75
N ILE A 551 -1.73 18.10 11.30
CA ILE A 551 -3.02 18.56 10.79
C ILE A 551 -4.13 17.96 11.65
N TYR A 552 -4.98 18.81 12.18
CA TYR A 552 -6.19 18.44 12.92
C TYR A 552 -7.41 18.87 12.12
N THR A 553 -8.30 17.93 11.82
CA THR A 553 -9.51 18.26 11.07
C THR A 553 -10.75 17.79 11.81
N ARG A 554 -11.80 18.60 11.69
CA ARG A 554 -13.19 18.20 11.92
C ARG A 554 -14.00 18.70 10.75
N ILE A 555 -14.15 17.84 9.73
CA ILE A 555 -14.84 18.15 8.46
C ILE A 555 -15.89 17.09 8.21
N GLY A 556 -17.17 17.50 8.13
CA GLY A 556 -18.32 16.62 7.90
C GLY A 556 -18.74 15.84 9.15
N ALA A 557 -20.04 15.52 9.24
CA ALA A 557 -20.56 14.62 10.26
C ALA A 557 -20.58 13.20 9.69
N ALA A 558 -19.69 12.33 10.14
CA ALA A 558 -19.92 10.91 10.03
C ALA A 558 -20.72 10.49 11.27
N ASP A 559 -21.97 10.09 11.08
CA ASP A 559 -22.76 9.44 12.11
C ASP A 559 -22.11 8.07 12.40
N ASP A 560 -21.36 7.98 13.46
CA ASP A 560 -20.85 6.70 13.94
C ASP A 560 -21.95 5.98 14.76
N LEU A 561 -22.91 5.43 14.03
CA LEU A 561 -24.01 4.64 14.61
C LEU A 561 -23.52 3.37 15.31
N ILE A 562 -22.27 2.95 15.05
CA ILE A 562 -21.72 1.69 15.56
C ILE A 562 -21.17 1.88 16.99
N SER A 563 -20.55 3.03 17.28
CA SER A 563 -19.98 3.31 18.61
C SER A 563 -21.03 3.69 19.65
N GLY A 564 -22.27 4.01 19.25
CA GLY A 564 -23.33 4.47 20.12
C GLY A 564 -23.05 5.83 20.79
N GLN A 565 -22.04 6.56 20.36
CA GLN A 565 -21.72 7.90 20.85
C GLN A 565 -22.52 8.94 20.08
N SER A 566 -22.94 9.99 20.78
CA SER A 566 -23.57 11.15 20.15
C SER A 566 -22.57 11.83 19.19
N THR A 567 -23.02 12.25 18.01
CA THR A 567 -22.22 13.02 17.04
C THR A 567 -21.54 14.23 17.69
N PHE A 568 -22.21 14.87 18.63
CA PHE A 568 -21.67 15.99 19.39
C PHE A 568 -20.51 15.58 20.34
N MET A 569 -20.58 14.37 20.95
CA MET A 569 -19.49 13.87 21.79
C MET A 569 -18.25 13.59 20.95
N VAL A 570 -18.39 12.96 19.79
CA VAL A 570 -17.27 12.71 18.86
C VAL A 570 -16.64 14.04 18.42
N GLU A 571 -17.47 15.02 18.07
CA GLU A 571 -17.05 16.37 17.70
C GLU A 571 -16.22 17.03 18.81
N MET A 572 -16.66 16.95 20.06
CA MET A 572 -15.94 17.50 21.20
C MET A 572 -14.64 16.73 21.50
N MET A 573 -14.61 15.44 21.28
CA MET A 573 -13.38 14.65 21.46
C MET A 573 -12.31 15.02 20.40
N GLU A 574 -12.70 15.20 19.15
CA GLU A 574 -11.79 15.62 18.08
C GLU A 574 -11.27 17.05 18.31
N ALA A 575 -12.15 17.98 18.68
CA ALA A 575 -11.75 19.33 19.06
C ALA A 575 -10.81 19.34 20.28
N ASN A 576 -11.09 18.53 21.31
CA ASN A 576 -10.24 18.41 22.48
C ASN A 576 -8.84 17.84 22.14
N GLN A 577 -8.75 16.89 21.20
CA GLN A 577 -7.48 16.36 20.73
C GLN A 577 -6.64 17.45 20.05
N ALA A 578 -7.27 18.24 19.16
CA ALA A 578 -6.61 19.38 18.53
C ALA A 578 -6.13 20.40 19.56
N ILE A 579 -7.00 20.84 20.47
CA ILE A 579 -6.70 21.86 21.50
C ILE A 579 -5.56 21.43 22.42
N LYS A 580 -5.48 20.14 22.79
CA LYS A 580 -4.46 19.63 23.71
C LYS A 580 -3.11 19.38 23.07
N ARG A 581 -3.07 19.05 21.77
CA ARG A 581 -1.85 18.59 21.10
C ARG A 581 -1.31 19.55 20.06
N ALA A 582 -2.13 20.48 19.56
CA ALA A 582 -1.68 21.43 18.56
C ALA A 582 -0.61 22.37 19.13
N THR A 583 0.33 22.71 18.27
CA THR A 583 1.41 23.67 18.50
C THR A 583 1.23 24.89 17.58
N PRO A 584 2.01 25.96 17.71
CA PRO A 584 2.00 27.05 16.74
C PRO A 584 2.32 26.61 15.30
N ASN A 585 3.00 25.45 15.12
CA ASN A 585 3.34 24.88 13.82
C ASN A 585 2.27 23.92 13.29
N SER A 586 1.12 23.81 13.96
CA SER A 586 0.03 22.92 13.50
C SER A 586 -0.97 23.65 12.61
N LEU A 587 -1.67 22.87 11.77
CA LEU A 587 -2.81 23.33 10.99
C LEU A 587 -4.11 22.76 11.59
N ILE A 588 -5.07 23.63 11.87
CA ILE A 588 -6.38 23.24 12.41
C ILE A 588 -7.47 23.61 11.39
N ILE A 589 -8.36 22.67 11.11
CA ILE A 589 -9.49 22.85 10.19
C ILE A 589 -10.76 22.37 10.86
N PHE A 590 -11.62 23.32 11.25
CA PHE A 590 -12.91 23.04 11.86
C PHE A 590 -14.06 23.50 10.96
N ASP A 591 -14.92 22.56 10.58
CA ASP A 591 -16.08 22.82 9.75
C ASP A 591 -17.36 22.65 10.59
N GLU A 592 -18.03 23.78 10.85
CA GLU A 592 -19.34 23.86 11.48
C GLU A 592 -19.37 23.28 12.92
N LEU A 593 -18.35 23.50 13.70
CA LEU A 593 -18.25 23.04 15.09
C LEU A 593 -19.36 23.67 15.97
N GLY A 594 -20.01 22.85 16.81
CA GLY A 594 -21.07 23.27 17.74
C GLY A 594 -22.50 23.04 17.22
N ARG A 595 -22.70 22.42 16.06
CA ARG A 595 -24.06 22.16 15.51
C ARG A 595 -24.84 21.05 16.22
N GLY A 596 -24.17 20.17 16.93
CA GLY A 596 -24.77 18.98 17.56
C GLY A 596 -25.52 19.25 18.88
N THR A 597 -25.66 20.53 19.30
CA THR A 597 -26.32 20.94 20.55
C THR A 597 -27.23 22.15 20.38
N ALA A 598 -27.77 22.71 21.47
CA ALA A 598 -28.58 23.93 21.40
C ALA A 598 -27.75 25.10 20.83
N THR A 599 -28.38 25.99 20.06
CA THR A 599 -27.73 27.04 19.28
C THR A 599 -26.78 27.91 20.13
N TYR A 600 -27.25 28.40 21.30
CA TYR A 600 -26.43 29.23 22.17
C TYR A 600 -25.28 28.48 22.82
N ASP A 601 -25.47 27.20 23.20
CA ASP A 601 -24.40 26.37 23.75
C ASP A 601 -23.33 26.11 22.68
N GLY A 602 -23.75 25.80 21.49
CA GLY A 602 -22.85 25.56 20.34
C GLY A 602 -22.05 26.81 19.99
N MET A 603 -22.70 27.97 19.94
CA MET A 603 -22.05 29.26 19.69
C MET A 603 -21.05 29.63 20.77
N ALA A 604 -21.42 29.47 22.07
CA ALA A 604 -20.51 29.75 23.17
C ALA A 604 -19.28 28.86 23.19
N LEU A 605 -19.44 27.57 22.87
CA LEU A 605 -18.32 26.64 22.75
C LEU A 605 -17.43 27.00 21.55
N ALA A 606 -18.01 27.27 20.37
CA ALA A 606 -17.25 27.68 19.19
C ALA A 606 -16.44 28.94 19.45
N GLN A 607 -17.05 29.98 20.05
CA GLN A 607 -16.34 31.18 20.44
C GLN A 607 -15.19 30.91 21.39
N SER A 608 -15.44 30.18 22.47
CA SER A 608 -14.40 29.85 23.47
C SER A 608 -13.26 29.06 22.87
N ILE A 609 -13.51 28.16 21.90
CA ILE A 609 -12.49 27.40 21.19
C ILE A 609 -11.66 28.33 20.31
N ILE A 610 -12.29 29.24 19.56
CA ILE A 610 -11.59 30.22 18.72
C ILE A 610 -10.67 31.08 19.58
N GLU A 611 -11.19 31.64 20.71
CA GLU A 611 -10.41 32.46 21.66
C GLU A 611 -9.24 31.68 22.25
N PHE A 612 -9.47 30.41 22.63
CA PHE A 612 -8.41 29.56 23.16
C PHE A 612 -7.30 29.28 22.14
N ILE A 613 -7.68 28.96 20.87
CA ILE A 613 -6.70 28.75 19.81
C ILE A 613 -5.91 30.03 19.56
N HIS A 614 -6.58 31.19 19.52
CA HIS A 614 -5.95 32.50 19.33
C HIS A 614 -4.94 32.82 20.42
N ASP A 615 -5.36 32.70 21.71
CA ASP A 615 -4.58 33.19 22.85
C ASP A 615 -3.56 32.19 23.37
N LYS A 616 -3.78 30.88 23.21
CA LYS A 616 -3.00 29.82 23.84
C LYS A 616 -2.26 28.92 22.87
N VAL A 617 -2.83 28.60 21.71
CA VAL A 617 -2.24 27.65 20.75
C VAL A 617 -1.43 28.39 19.70
N GLY A 618 -2.01 29.41 19.06
CA GLY A 618 -1.36 30.17 17.99
C GLY A 618 -1.23 29.43 16.65
N ALA A 619 -1.91 28.30 16.47
CA ALA A 619 -1.88 27.49 15.25
C ALA A 619 -2.59 28.18 14.09
N LYS A 620 -2.14 27.92 12.85
CA LYS A 620 -2.88 28.34 11.65
C LYS A 620 -4.19 27.58 11.57
N THR A 621 -5.30 28.32 11.54
CA THR A 621 -6.65 27.74 11.71
C THR A 621 -7.62 28.25 10.65
N MET A 622 -8.33 27.34 9.98
CA MET A 622 -9.53 27.64 9.22
C MET A 622 -10.75 27.17 10.02
N PHE A 623 -11.64 28.08 10.32
CA PHE A 623 -12.84 27.82 11.08
C PHE A 623 -14.09 28.23 10.29
N ALA A 624 -14.82 27.27 9.74
CA ALA A 624 -16.09 27.56 9.08
C ALA A 624 -17.24 27.50 10.07
N THR A 625 -18.14 28.46 9.99
CA THR A 625 -19.29 28.58 10.89
C THR A 625 -20.52 29.15 10.20
N HIS A 626 -21.68 28.80 10.76
CA HIS A 626 -22.97 29.43 10.45
C HIS A 626 -23.39 30.49 11.48
N TYR A 627 -22.63 30.62 12.58
CA TYR A 627 -22.87 31.63 13.59
C TYR A 627 -22.30 32.96 13.11
N HIS A 628 -23.14 33.82 12.50
CA HIS A 628 -22.73 35.12 11.98
C HIS A 628 -22.22 36.06 13.09
N GLU A 629 -22.72 35.88 14.33
CA GLU A 629 -22.32 36.63 15.51
C GLU A 629 -20.82 36.51 15.79
N LEU A 630 -20.20 35.36 15.45
CA LEU A 630 -18.78 35.13 15.66
C LEU A 630 -17.87 36.00 14.75
N THR A 631 -18.43 36.57 13.67
CA THR A 631 -17.67 37.50 12.81
C THR A 631 -17.22 38.75 13.57
N ALA A 632 -17.93 39.14 14.62
CA ALA A 632 -17.54 40.27 15.47
C ALA A 632 -16.21 40.03 16.25
N LEU A 633 -15.77 38.79 16.36
CA LEU A 633 -14.50 38.44 17.02
C LEU A 633 -13.29 39.07 16.32
N SER A 634 -13.34 39.41 15.06
CA SER A 634 -12.28 40.14 14.36
C SER A 634 -12.02 41.55 14.92
N ASN A 635 -12.96 42.10 15.66
CA ASN A 635 -12.78 43.40 16.32
C ASN A 635 -11.95 43.28 17.62
N THR A 636 -11.84 42.12 18.22
CA THR A 636 -11.20 41.87 19.52
C THR A 636 -9.98 40.97 19.40
N LEU A 637 -9.98 40.03 18.46
CA LEU A 637 -8.90 39.06 18.22
C LEU A 637 -8.04 39.56 17.04
N THR A 638 -6.88 40.08 17.33
CA THR A 638 -6.00 40.79 16.37
C THR A 638 -5.43 39.89 15.26
N HIS A 639 -5.36 38.56 15.49
CA HIS A 639 -4.83 37.57 14.55
C HIS A 639 -5.94 36.77 13.84
N LEU A 640 -7.20 37.27 13.91
CA LEU A 640 -8.35 36.66 13.24
C LEU A 640 -8.84 37.56 12.12
N VAL A 641 -9.05 36.98 10.94
CA VAL A 641 -9.67 37.64 9.78
C VAL A 641 -10.94 36.91 9.37
N ASN A 642 -11.94 37.68 8.93
CA ASN A 642 -13.15 37.10 8.33
C ASN A 642 -12.98 36.95 6.83
N VAL A 643 -13.43 35.82 6.29
CA VAL A 643 -13.58 35.59 4.85
C VAL A 643 -14.95 34.95 4.56
N HIS A 644 -15.46 35.14 3.39
CA HIS A 644 -16.75 34.53 3.00
C HIS A 644 -16.77 34.08 1.55
N VAL A 645 -17.75 33.23 1.23
CA VAL A 645 -17.97 32.81 -0.14
C VAL A 645 -18.74 33.89 -0.88
N ALA A 646 -18.17 34.39 -1.97
CA ALA A 646 -18.80 35.41 -2.82
C ALA A 646 -20.10 34.89 -3.45
N THR A 647 -21.13 35.73 -3.44
CA THR A 647 -22.42 35.46 -4.03
C THR A 647 -22.78 36.57 -5.03
N LEU A 648 -23.45 36.22 -6.10
CA LEU A 648 -24.04 37.16 -7.05
C LEU A 648 -25.53 37.09 -6.94
N GLU A 649 -26.18 38.20 -6.56
CA GLU A 649 -27.62 38.34 -6.55
C GLU A 649 -28.06 39.10 -7.80
N LYS A 650 -28.85 38.47 -8.67
CA LYS A 650 -29.41 39.06 -9.88
C LYS A 650 -30.83 38.60 -10.05
N ASP A 651 -31.74 39.58 -10.22
CA ASP A 651 -33.19 39.35 -10.45
C ASP A 651 -33.88 38.47 -9.38
N GLY A 652 -33.39 38.57 -8.12
CA GLY A 652 -33.91 37.75 -7.00
C GLY A 652 -33.41 36.29 -7.01
N GLU A 653 -32.45 35.98 -7.86
CA GLU A 653 -31.72 34.70 -7.86
C GLU A 653 -30.31 34.88 -7.32
N VAL A 654 -29.90 33.96 -6.45
CA VAL A 654 -28.53 33.94 -5.87
C VAL A 654 -27.74 32.84 -6.54
N THR A 655 -26.61 33.22 -7.09
CA THR A 655 -25.60 32.29 -7.64
C THR A 655 -24.37 32.32 -6.75
N PHE A 656 -23.92 31.12 -6.29
CA PHE A 656 -22.69 30.98 -5.54
C PHE A 656 -21.51 30.97 -6.51
N LEU A 657 -20.59 31.93 -6.32
CA LEU A 657 -19.43 32.04 -7.21
C LEU A 657 -18.28 31.09 -6.85
N HIS A 658 -18.41 30.35 -5.75
CA HIS A 658 -17.35 29.45 -5.21
C HIS A 658 -15.98 30.14 -5.04
N LYS A 659 -15.99 31.47 -4.96
CA LYS A 659 -14.81 32.32 -4.75
C LYS A 659 -14.83 32.85 -3.32
N ILE A 660 -13.72 32.68 -2.60
CA ILE A 660 -13.53 33.23 -1.26
C ILE A 660 -13.02 34.65 -1.39
N VAL A 661 -13.60 35.57 -0.60
CA VAL A 661 -13.27 36.99 -0.54
C VAL A 661 -13.19 37.47 0.91
N ASP A 662 -12.46 38.56 1.13
CA ASP A 662 -12.28 39.14 2.46
C ASP A 662 -13.55 39.72 3.04
N GLY A 663 -13.65 39.71 4.36
CA GLY A 663 -14.79 40.26 5.12
C GLY A 663 -15.85 39.23 5.49
N PRO A 664 -16.79 39.58 6.36
CA PRO A 664 -17.93 38.73 6.74
C PRO A 664 -18.97 38.66 5.62
N ALA A 665 -19.77 37.61 5.57
CA ALA A 665 -20.96 37.53 4.69
C ALA A 665 -22.04 38.52 5.15
N ASP A 666 -22.64 39.23 4.22
CA ASP A 666 -23.64 40.28 4.52
C ASP A 666 -25.00 39.72 4.99
N LYS A 667 -25.35 38.49 4.57
CA LYS A 667 -26.68 37.89 4.82
C LYS A 667 -26.59 36.35 4.94
N SER A 668 -27.61 35.78 5.56
CA SER A 668 -27.88 34.34 5.49
C SER A 668 -28.62 33.99 4.19
N TYR A 669 -28.25 32.89 3.53
CA TYR A 669 -28.82 32.46 2.24
C TYR A 669 -29.63 31.16 2.35
N GLY A 670 -30.04 30.75 3.55
CA GLY A 670 -30.74 29.48 3.76
C GLY A 670 -32.07 29.37 2.96
N ILE A 671 -32.84 30.43 2.88
CA ILE A 671 -34.10 30.47 2.12
C ILE A 671 -33.84 30.36 0.62
N HIS A 672 -32.79 30.98 0.13
CA HIS A 672 -32.38 30.86 -1.28
C HIS A 672 -31.94 29.43 -1.66
N VAL A 673 -31.21 28.75 -0.76
CA VAL A 673 -30.87 27.33 -0.97
C VAL A 673 -32.12 26.46 -0.99
N ALA A 674 -33.11 26.74 -0.12
CA ALA A 674 -34.39 26.05 -0.10
C ALA A 674 -35.19 26.26 -1.43
N LYS A 675 -35.09 27.47 -2.01
CA LYS A 675 -35.66 27.79 -3.33
C LYS A 675 -34.98 26.97 -4.45
N ILE A 676 -33.66 26.89 -4.45
CA ILE A 676 -32.89 26.06 -5.41
C ILE A 676 -33.24 24.58 -5.25
N ALA A 677 -33.53 24.12 -4.04
CA ALA A 677 -33.97 22.76 -3.74
C ALA A 677 -35.43 22.48 -4.18
N GLY A 678 -36.15 23.49 -4.68
CA GLY A 678 -37.52 23.35 -5.21
C GLY A 678 -38.62 23.34 -4.16
N LEU A 679 -38.42 23.94 -2.97
CA LEU A 679 -39.50 24.08 -1.98
C LEU A 679 -40.62 24.98 -2.52
N PRO A 680 -41.92 24.76 -2.11
CA PRO A 680 -43.05 25.56 -2.54
C PRO A 680 -42.87 27.05 -2.25
N ALA A 681 -43.32 27.90 -3.17
CA ALA A 681 -43.15 29.35 -3.11
C ALA A 681 -43.83 30.00 -1.88
N ASP A 682 -45.03 29.56 -1.55
CA ASP A 682 -45.80 30.02 -0.37
C ASP A 682 -45.10 29.69 0.97
N LEU A 683 -44.46 28.53 1.04
CA LEU A 683 -43.63 28.14 2.20
C LEU A 683 -42.39 29.06 2.31
N LEU A 684 -41.74 29.35 1.20
CA LEU A 684 -40.54 30.21 1.15
C LEU A 684 -40.89 31.66 1.56
N GLU A 685 -42.01 32.20 1.08
CA GLU A 685 -42.50 33.53 1.40
C GLU A 685 -42.83 33.64 2.92
N ARG A 686 -43.41 32.56 3.49
CA ARG A 686 -43.65 32.50 4.93
C ARG A 686 -42.36 32.42 5.74
N ALA A 687 -41.36 31.64 5.26
CA ALA A 687 -40.06 31.52 5.90
C ALA A 687 -39.32 32.87 5.91
N ASP A 688 -39.37 33.63 4.82
CA ASP A 688 -38.77 34.97 4.70
C ASP A 688 -39.41 35.97 5.68
N THR A 689 -40.75 35.92 5.80
CA THR A 689 -41.45 36.72 6.80
C THR A 689 -41.02 36.41 8.24
N ILE A 690 -40.87 35.11 8.57
CA ILE A 690 -40.41 34.69 9.90
C ILE A 690 -38.99 35.12 10.14
N LEU A 691 -38.10 34.97 9.14
CA LEU A 691 -36.69 35.36 9.24
C LEU A 691 -36.57 36.85 9.56
N THR A 692 -37.28 37.70 8.83
CA THR A 692 -37.34 39.17 9.07
C THR A 692 -37.78 39.53 10.47
N GLN A 693 -38.75 38.77 11.04
CA GLN A 693 -39.20 38.96 12.41
C GLN A 693 -38.13 38.60 13.43
N LEU A 694 -37.45 37.46 13.24
CA LEU A 694 -36.38 37.00 14.14
C LEU A 694 -35.15 37.91 14.12
N GLU A 695 -34.79 38.42 12.95
CA GLU A 695 -33.69 39.38 12.79
C GLU A 695 -34.02 40.75 13.43
N GLY A 696 -35.31 41.18 13.36
CA GLY A 696 -35.81 42.40 14.00
C GLY A 696 -35.82 42.35 15.52
N ASP A 697 -36.13 41.19 16.13
CA ASP A 697 -36.14 40.98 17.57
C ASP A 697 -34.74 40.92 18.19
N THR A 698 -33.72 40.53 17.40
CA THR A 698 -32.31 40.44 17.85
C THR A 698 -31.66 41.82 18.04
N VAL A 699 -32.17 42.86 17.38
CA VAL A 699 -31.69 44.26 17.51
C VAL A 699 -32.10 44.90 18.85
N THR A 700 -32.99 44.30 19.62
CA THR A 700 -33.53 44.86 20.86
C THR A 700 -32.78 44.44 22.14
N ILE A 701 -31.75 43.59 22.02
CA ILE A 701 -30.90 43.19 23.13
C ILE A 701 -29.52 43.92 23.02
N GLN A 702 -29.51 45.22 23.41
CA GLN A 702 -28.36 45.97 23.83
C GLN A 702 -28.50 46.41 25.28
N PRO A 703 -27.41 46.72 25.99
CA PRO A 703 -26.65 45.94 26.94
C PRO A 703 -27.17 45.96 28.34
#